data_072d417c71c006f2f24cf8cd09778785
#
_entry.id   072d417c71c006f2f24cf8cd09778785
#
_cell.length_a   1.000
_cell.length_b   1.000
_cell.length_c   1.000
_cell.angle_alpha   90.00
_cell.angle_beta   90.00
_cell.angle_gamma   90.00
#
_symmetry.space_group_name_H-M   'P 1'
#
loop_
_entity.id
_entity.type
_entity.pdbx_description
1 polymer ?
#
loop_
_entity_poly.entity_id
_entity_poly.type
_entity_poly.pdbx_seq_one_letter_code
_entity_poly.pdbx_strand_id
1 'polypeptide(L)'
;SMERLARMGVRFTDAHTPSSRCSPTRYGLLTGRYPWRNRLKHWVLFGSQGDPMIEADRPTIATMLRDNGYYTAMVGKWHVGLRYRRSDGKPAAGWDDVDLTQPLFDTPLDHGFDDCQFTSRSHGTSGPFRGGKKPNTPKQNVGPGHISGRTAIAATKNGKQLIADGDEAYVLEELGGRHSDNAMRYLQSHVSSDEASKKPFFLYYASNSNHGPHTPDSHVGDEPVAGAAKNVAGNPINTRGDYVYENDVALGRMLDWLEQTDDPRNSGKKLIETTIVIFTSDNGAEIDKTTATGPFRSNKGSAYEGGHRVPFLVSWPAGGVGDGNRKTAGRDRHELIGLHDLFATFSEAVGDDLPELTAGEKGAEDSVSVLSAWRGKKLPARPMFYHDHKQATDGAASAMRLDNPTIGGRIFKGKWKLFFDAALLRMGEARPDELFDLHADPQEAHDRLDDELLKPLVEYLIQLAELHRNSGGHRLAEVAAEKRITFDWRKKGPQKLRGRVAANQLAAKFEGKAAERLTAEVDGLTMTMRGVTGDRPISGAVFSLNERGVGLSSGKFKQIDNGEALLITFDEDVIVESAAIVAGNGICGGYYRVGNHAPLAIYCVDADIDAKDQSGLLSDIGVLKKGQTLRLDSSPHFGTESPGQWRLGAL
;
A
#
# COMPACT_ATOMS: atom_id res chain seq x y z
N SER A 1 9.64 -13.40 24.29
CA SER A 1 8.92 -12.09 24.33
C SER A 1 7.66 -12.17 23.48
N MET A 2 7.72 -12.70 22.27
CA MET A 2 6.52 -12.89 21.42
C MET A 2 5.49 -13.80 22.12
N GLU A 3 5.93 -14.93 22.70
CA GLU A 3 5.03 -15.81 23.46
C GLU A 3 4.46 -15.09 24.71
N ARG A 4 5.25 -14.27 25.38
CA ARG A 4 4.80 -13.44 26.49
C ARG A 4 3.68 -12.50 26.06
N LEU A 5 3.86 -11.75 24.96
CA LEU A 5 2.83 -10.86 24.42
C LEU A 5 1.56 -11.63 24.03
N ALA A 6 1.70 -12.81 23.42
CA ALA A 6 0.57 -13.67 23.09
C ALA A 6 -0.22 -14.12 24.34
N ARG A 7 0.46 -14.42 25.45
CA ARG A 7 -0.18 -14.76 26.73
C ARG A 7 -0.89 -13.56 27.35
N MET A 8 -0.28 -12.39 27.30
CA MET A 8 -0.84 -11.14 27.84
C MET A 8 -2.07 -10.65 27.08
N GLY A 9 -2.21 -11.05 25.83
CA GLY A 9 -3.18 -10.51 24.90
C GLY A 9 -3.95 -11.54 24.08
N VAL A 10 -4.01 -11.25 22.80
CA VAL A 10 -4.74 -12.02 21.79
C VAL A 10 -3.81 -12.33 20.62
N ARG A 11 -3.83 -13.58 20.15
CA ARG A 11 -3.15 -14.03 18.95
C ARG A 11 -4.18 -14.26 17.84
N PHE A 12 -4.00 -13.58 16.70
CA PHE A 12 -4.77 -13.85 15.49
C PHE A 12 -4.06 -14.86 14.63
N THR A 13 -4.74 -15.93 14.28
CA THR A 13 -4.20 -17.01 13.43
C THR A 13 -4.52 -16.81 11.95
N ASP A 14 -5.34 -15.81 11.62
CA ASP A 14 -5.82 -15.50 10.28
C ASP A 14 -5.64 -13.99 9.98
N ALA A 15 -4.39 -13.54 10.19
CA ALA A 15 -3.98 -12.16 9.96
C ALA A 15 -3.11 -12.05 8.70
N HIS A 16 -3.37 -11.02 7.90
CA HIS A 16 -2.80 -10.88 6.58
C HIS A 16 -2.25 -9.49 6.30
N THR A 17 -1.22 -9.46 5.48
CA THR A 17 -0.77 -8.21 4.86
C THR A 17 -1.54 -7.96 3.56
N PRO A 18 -1.82 -6.69 3.19
CA PRO A 18 -2.50 -6.37 1.93
C PRO A 18 -1.64 -6.66 0.69
N SER A 19 -0.35 -6.94 0.88
CA SER A 19 0.59 -7.35 -0.16
C SER A 19 1.58 -8.36 0.38
N SER A 20 2.12 -9.18 -0.48
CA SER A 20 3.19 -10.13 -0.16
C SER A 20 4.59 -9.49 -0.11
N ARG A 21 4.69 -8.13 -0.15
CA ARG A 21 5.96 -7.39 -0.16
C ARG A 21 5.94 -6.15 0.73
N CYS A 22 7.15 -5.70 1.09
CA CYS A 22 7.39 -4.65 2.08
C CYS A 22 6.76 -3.28 1.73
N SER A 23 7.25 -2.61 0.65
CA SER A 23 6.80 -1.24 0.32
C SER A 23 5.28 -1.14 0.18
N PRO A 24 4.61 -2.02 -0.60
CA PRO A 24 3.18 -1.95 -0.75
C PRO A 24 2.44 -2.27 0.56
N THR A 25 2.90 -3.20 1.38
CA THR A 25 2.27 -3.44 2.69
C THR A 25 2.39 -2.25 3.63
N ARG A 26 3.57 -1.61 3.69
CA ARG A 26 3.79 -0.43 4.55
C ARG A 26 2.90 0.74 4.14
N TYR A 27 2.71 0.93 2.84
CA TYR A 27 1.72 1.87 2.32
C TYR A 27 0.32 1.53 2.84
N GLY A 28 -0.13 0.28 2.64
CA GLY A 28 -1.46 -0.15 3.06
C GLY A 28 -1.69 -0.02 4.57
N LEU A 29 -0.70 -0.40 5.38
CA LEU A 29 -0.75 -0.26 6.83
C LEU A 29 -0.91 1.21 7.24
N LEU A 30 -0.07 2.10 6.69
CA LEU A 30 -0.06 3.51 7.09
C LEU A 30 -1.29 4.27 6.62
N THR A 31 -1.85 3.94 5.45
CA THR A 31 -2.92 4.72 4.82
C THR A 31 -4.31 4.10 4.92
N GLY A 32 -4.42 2.83 5.32
CA GLY A 32 -5.70 2.10 5.29
C GLY A 32 -6.23 1.84 3.88
N ARG A 33 -5.37 1.83 2.86
CA ARG A 33 -5.72 1.74 1.44
C ARG A 33 -4.95 0.60 0.77
N TYR A 34 -5.61 -0.19 -0.07
CA TYR A 34 -4.91 -1.25 -0.78
C TYR A 34 -3.78 -0.71 -1.66
N PRO A 35 -2.57 -1.36 -1.63
CA PRO A 35 -1.39 -0.86 -2.34
C PRO A 35 -1.52 -0.87 -3.86
N TRP A 36 -2.32 -1.75 -4.44
CA TRP A 36 -2.55 -1.78 -5.89
C TRP A 36 -3.31 -0.53 -6.41
N ARG A 37 -3.87 0.28 -5.51
CA ARG A 37 -4.51 1.55 -5.84
C ARG A 37 -3.53 2.73 -5.96
N ASN A 38 -2.27 2.59 -5.53
CA ASN A 38 -1.28 3.65 -5.71
C ASN A 38 -0.46 3.47 -7.00
N ARG A 39 0.51 4.36 -7.21
CA ARG A 39 1.36 4.36 -8.41
C ARG A 39 2.28 3.14 -8.54
N LEU A 40 2.75 2.56 -7.42
CA LEU A 40 3.63 1.39 -7.43
C LEU A 40 2.77 0.13 -7.63
N LYS A 41 2.66 -0.29 -8.88
CA LYS A 41 1.72 -1.34 -9.27
C LYS A 41 2.19 -2.75 -8.92
N HIS A 42 3.47 -2.96 -8.69
CA HIS A 42 4.05 -4.24 -8.30
C HIS A 42 5.41 -4.04 -7.66
N TRP A 43 5.97 -5.10 -7.06
CA TRP A 43 7.29 -5.13 -6.50
C TRP A 43 7.48 -4.18 -5.31
N VAL A 44 8.70 -3.65 -5.15
CA VAL A 44 9.08 -2.72 -4.07
C VAL A 44 9.82 -1.52 -4.66
N LEU A 45 9.94 -0.46 -3.87
CA LEU A 45 10.79 0.66 -4.25
C LEU A 45 12.26 0.25 -4.22
N PHE A 46 12.94 0.46 -5.35
CA PHE A 46 14.39 0.33 -5.46
C PHE A 46 15.01 1.72 -5.50
N GLY A 47 16.21 1.82 -5.02
CA GLY A 47 16.88 3.10 -5.00
C GLY A 47 16.54 3.94 -3.77
N SER A 48 17.42 4.84 -3.45
CA SER A 48 17.28 5.78 -2.35
C SER A 48 16.48 7.01 -2.75
N GLN A 49 16.32 7.23 -4.04
CA GLN A 49 15.46 8.24 -4.60
C GLN A 49 14.34 7.55 -5.37
N GLY A 50 13.26 7.28 -4.72
CA GLY A 50 12.03 6.81 -5.34
C GLY A 50 10.94 7.81 -5.06
N ASP A 51 10.09 8.10 -6.04
CA ASP A 51 8.91 8.91 -5.77
C ASP A 51 8.12 8.31 -4.61
N PRO A 52 7.64 9.11 -3.67
CA PRO A 52 6.88 8.61 -2.55
C PRO A 52 5.61 7.89 -3.01
N MET A 53 5.27 6.82 -2.30
CA MET A 53 4.02 6.09 -2.52
C MET A 53 2.84 6.80 -1.87
N ILE A 54 3.09 7.47 -0.75
CA ILE A 54 2.07 8.21 -0.01
C ILE A 54 1.94 9.58 -0.67
N GLU A 55 0.74 9.90 -1.14
CA GLU A 55 0.42 11.20 -1.70
C GLU A 55 0.51 12.28 -0.61
N ALA A 56 0.97 13.49 -0.97
CA ALA A 56 1.24 14.56 0.00
C ALA A 56 0.00 14.97 0.84
N ASP A 57 -1.19 14.83 0.27
CA ASP A 57 -2.48 15.15 0.88
C ASP A 57 -3.19 13.94 1.51
N ARG A 58 -2.53 12.78 1.56
CA ARG A 58 -3.11 11.56 2.11
C ARG A 58 -2.78 11.41 3.59
N PRO A 59 -3.78 11.36 4.47
CA PRO A 59 -3.56 11.09 5.87
C PRO A 59 -3.01 9.66 6.09
N THR A 60 -2.20 9.53 7.12
CA THR A 60 -1.68 8.26 7.62
C THR A 60 -2.21 7.99 9.03
N ILE A 61 -2.00 6.79 9.54
CA ILE A 61 -2.25 6.50 10.97
C ILE A 61 -1.54 7.51 11.87
N ALA A 62 -0.29 7.90 11.52
CA ALA A 62 0.45 8.87 12.32
C ALA A 62 -0.17 10.27 12.25
N THR A 63 -0.65 10.71 11.08
CA THR A 63 -1.38 11.98 10.93
C THR A 63 -2.64 11.98 11.80
N MET A 64 -3.46 10.95 11.65
CA MET A 64 -4.71 10.82 12.43
C MET A 64 -4.44 10.81 13.93
N LEU A 65 -3.47 10.05 14.41
CA LEU A 65 -3.14 9.99 15.84
C LEU A 65 -2.55 11.32 16.35
N ARG A 66 -1.69 11.99 15.57
CA ARG A 66 -1.15 13.30 15.93
C ARG A 66 -2.26 14.35 16.06
N ASP A 67 -3.21 14.34 15.13
CA ASP A 67 -4.35 15.26 15.15
C ASP A 67 -5.28 14.99 16.35
N ASN A 68 -5.27 13.75 16.87
CA ASN A 68 -5.90 13.34 18.13
C ASN A 68 -4.99 13.51 19.36
N GLY A 69 -3.94 14.32 19.27
CA GLY A 69 -3.12 14.75 20.38
C GLY A 69 -2.01 13.78 20.80
N TYR A 70 -1.73 12.74 20.02
CA TYR A 70 -0.59 11.85 20.25
C TYR A 70 0.73 12.53 19.89
N TYR A 71 1.80 12.13 20.56
CA TYR A 71 3.17 12.38 20.13
C TYR A 71 3.65 11.16 19.36
N THR A 72 4.05 11.36 18.11
CA THR A 72 4.23 10.26 17.16
C THR A 72 5.69 10.06 16.77
N ALA A 73 6.16 8.81 16.76
CA ALA A 73 7.52 8.49 16.36
C ALA A 73 7.62 7.28 15.41
N MET A 74 8.64 7.31 14.56
CA MET A 74 8.99 6.23 13.67
C MET A 74 10.45 5.84 13.84
N VAL A 75 10.71 4.54 14.04
CA VAL A 75 12.06 3.98 14.13
C VAL A 75 12.20 2.78 13.20
N GLY A 76 13.27 2.75 12.41
CA GLY A 76 13.61 1.63 11.55
C GLY A 76 13.32 1.84 10.07
N LYS A 77 12.90 0.82 9.37
CA LYS A 77 12.73 0.80 7.91
C LYS A 77 11.48 1.58 7.46
N TRP A 78 11.67 2.69 6.69
CA TRP A 78 10.58 3.45 6.06
C TRP A 78 10.02 2.77 4.80
N HIS A 79 10.78 2.76 3.74
CA HIS A 79 10.58 2.02 2.50
C HIS A 79 9.28 2.33 1.72
N VAL A 80 8.72 3.53 1.85
CA VAL A 80 7.57 4.01 1.06
C VAL A 80 7.90 5.25 0.21
N GLY A 81 9.20 5.50 0.00
CA GLY A 81 9.73 6.59 -0.81
C GLY A 81 10.03 7.84 0.01
N LEU A 82 10.89 8.66 -0.55
CA LEU A 82 11.27 9.98 -0.07
C LEU A 82 11.99 10.71 -1.21
N ARG A 83 12.24 12.02 -1.06
CA ARG A 83 12.95 12.81 -2.06
C ARG A 83 14.12 13.56 -1.48
N TYR A 84 15.12 13.77 -2.32
CA TYR A 84 16.27 14.59 -2.05
C TYR A 84 16.14 15.98 -2.69
N ARG A 85 16.95 16.92 -2.23
CA ARG A 85 17.00 18.29 -2.76
C ARG A 85 18.33 18.58 -3.44
N ARG A 86 18.32 19.54 -4.33
CA ARG A 86 19.50 20.20 -4.88
C ARG A 86 19.97 21.30 -3.93
N SER A 87 21.16 21.86 -4.22
CA SER A 87 21.72 23.00 -3.47
C SER A 87 20.83 24.25 -3.45
N ASP A 88 19.97 24.42 -4.46
CA ASP A 88 18.97 25.51 -4.52
C ASP A 88 17.67 25.21 -3.73
N GLY A 89 17.64 24.09 -3.00
CA GLY A 89 16.50 23.65 -2.20
C GLY A 89 15.35 23.00 -2.98
N LYS A 90 15.42 22.96 -4.32
CA LYS A 90 14.39 22.30 -5.15
C LYS A 90 14.57 20.79 -5.17
N PRO A 91 13.53 20.02 -5.57
CA PRO A 91 13.66 18.60 -5.77
C PRO A 91 14.79 18.24 -6.73
N ALA A 92 15.62 17.27 -6.36
CA ALA A 92 16.64 16.73 -7.23
C ALA A 92 16.00 15.89 -8.35
N ALA A 93 16.49 16.04 -9.58
CA ALA A 93 16.05 15.25 -10.71
C ALA A 93 16.75 13.88 -10.80
N GLY A 94 17.95 13.79 -10.27
CA GLY A 94 18.76 12.58 -10.26
C GLY A 94 19.87 12.69 -9.20
N TRP A 95 20.73 11.68 -9.16
CA TRP A 95 21.82 11.65 -8.18
C TRP A 95 22.92 12.71 -8.44
N ASP A 96 23.05 13.13 -9.68
CA ASP A 96 24.09 14.09 -10.08
C ASP A 96 23.85 15.50 -9.52
N ASP A 97 22.61 15.80 -9.15
CA ASP A 97 22.20 17.10 -8.62
C ASP A 97 21.76 17.06 -7.14
N VAL A 98 21.93 15.93 -6.47
CA VAL A 98 21.62 15.77 -5.04
C VAL A 98 22.64 16.52 -4.16
N ASP A 99 22.11 17.34 -3.26
CA ASP A 99 22.89 17.94 -2.17
C ASP A 99 22.48 17.32 -0.84
N LEU A 100 23.36 16.48 -0.28
CA LEU A 100 23.09 15.77 0.98
C LEU A 100 23.11 16.67 2.21
N THR A 101 23.50 17.94 2.08
CA THR A 101 23.42 18.93 3.17
C THR A 101 22.02 19.53 3.28
N GLN A 102 21.18 19.36 2.26
CA GLN A 102 19.82 19.83 2.25
C GLN A 102 18.88 18.86 2.98
N PRO A 103 17.85 19.38 3.68
CA PRO A 103 16.82 18.54 4.28
C PRO A 103 16.11 17.68 3.22
N LEU A 104 15.79 16.45 3.58
CA LEU A 104 14.93 15.58 2.78
C LEU A 104 13.47 16.06 2.85
N PHE A 105 12.64 15.53 1.96
CA PHE A 105 11.18 15.73 2.03
C PHE A 105 10.44 14.46 1.61
N ASP A 106 9.12 14.41 1.84
CA ASP A 106 8.30 13.19 1.79
C ASP A 106 8.84 12.10 2.76
N THR A 107 9.35 12.54 3.89
CA THR A 107 9.88 11.71 4.98
C THR A 107 8.77 11.36 5.97
N PRO A 108 9.01 10.50 6.96
CA PRO A 108 8.03 10.28 8.03
C PRO A 108 7.50 11.56 8.68
N LEU A 109 8.33 12.63 8.79
CA LEU A 109 7.89 13.92 9.35
C LEU A 109 6.78 14.57 8.53
N ASP A 110 6.84 14.44 7.21
CA ASP A 110 5.83 15.00 6.30
C ASP A 110 4.53 14.18 6.33
N HIS A 111 4.60 12.96 6.87
CA HIS A 111 3.50 11.99 6.94
C HIS A 111 2.99 11.74 8.36
N GLY A 112 3.11 12.72 9.25
CA GLY A 112 2.45 12.73 10.54
C GLY A 112 3.29 12.31 11.75
N PHE A 113 4.56 11.96 11.55
CA PHE A 113 5.45 11.69 12.68
C PHE A 113 6.10 12.98 13.21
N ASP A 114 6.14 13.13 14.53
CA ASP A 114 6.82 14.26 15.20
C ASP A 114 8.32 14.01 15.33
N ASP A 115 8.73 12.74 15.41
CA ASP A 115 10.13 12.31 15.55
C ASP A 115 10.38 11.06 14.73
N CYS A 116 11.57 10.92 14.17
CA CYS A 116 11.92 9.70 13.46
C CYS A 116 13.43 9.42 13.41
N GLN A 117 13.75 8.14 13.47
CA GLN A 117 15.08 7.61 13.16
C GLN A 117 14.92 6.39 12.26
N PHE A 118 15.26 6.52 10.99
CA PHE A 118 14.86 5.52 10.01
C PHE A 118 15.93 5.23 8.96
N THR A 119 15.80 4.06 8.33
CA THR A 119 16.48 3.71 7.09
C THR A 119 15.51 3.91 5.93
N SER A 120 16.02 4.48 4.82
CA SER A 120 15.18 4.89 3.69
C SER A 120 14.50 3.72 2.98
N ARG A 121 15.12 2.55 2.96
CA ARG A 121 14.65 1.37 2.21
C ARG A 121 14.98 0.04 2.90
N SER A 122 14.96 -1.03 2.10
CA SER A 122 15.19 -2.39 2.54
C SER A 122 16.60 -2.61 3.07
N HIS A 123 16.72 -3.48 4.06
CA HIS A 123 18.00 -4.02 4.51
C HIS A 123 18.85 -4.50 3.32
N GLY A 124 20.14 -4.47 3.37
CA GLY A 124 21.03 -4.92 2.28
C GLY A 124 20.96 -4.14 0.96
N THR A 125 19.87 -3.45 0.68
CA THR A 125 19.72 -2.57 -0.50
C THR A 125 19.87 -1.10 -0.14
N SER A 126 19.93 -0.78 1.13
CA SER A 126 20.12 0.58 1.66
C SER A 126 21.56 0.89 2.03
N GLY A 127 22.41 -0.12 2.07
CA GLY A 127 23.82 0.00 2.45
C GLY A 127 24.78 0.06 1.27
N PRO A 128 26.07 0.28 1.55
CA PRO A 128 27.11 0.17 0.56
C PRO A 128 27.13 -1.23 -0.05
N PHE A 129 27.40 -1.31 -1.33
CA PHE A 129 27.46 -2.60 -2.03
C PHE A 129 28.61 -3.46 -1.50
N ARG A 130 28.29 -4.58 -0.88
CA ARG A 130 29.28 -5.58 -0.53
C ARG A 130 29.74 -6.35 -1.76
N GLY A 131 31.04 -6.59 -1.88
CA GLY A 131 31.62 -7.51 -2.83
C GLY A 131 31.86 -6.98 -4.24
N GLY A 132 32.10 -5.69 -4.42
CA GLY A 132 32.62 -5.15 -5.70
C GLY A 132 31.65 -5.24 -6.88
N LYS A 133 30.39 -5.58 -6.65
CA LYS A 133 29.36 -5.50 -7.70
C LYS A 133 29.05 -4.04 -7.94
N LYS A 134 29.06 -3.63 -9.21
CA LYS A 134 28.75 -2.25 -9.58
C LYS A 134 27.40 -1.86 -8.98
N PRO A 135 27.35 -0.83 -8.11
CA PRO A 135 26.09 -0.21 -7.76
C PRO A 135 25.53 0.38 -9.05
N ASN A 136 24.22 0.44 -9.18
CA ASN A 136 23.55 1.16 -10.25
C ASN A 136 23.57 0.46 -11.60
N THR A 137 22.65 -0.43 -11.77
CA THR A 137 22.04 -0.48 -13.08
C THR A 137 21.01 0.66 -13.14
N PRO A 138 20.87 1.38 -14.25
CA PRO A 138 19.82 2.39 -14.43
C PRO A 138 18.42 1.86 -14.07
N LYS A 139 18.18 0.55 -14.22
CA LYS A 139 16.96 -0.16 -13.85
C LYS A 139 16.71 -0.25 -12.33
N GLN A 140 17.73 -0.21 -11.51
CA GLN A 140 17.59 -0.33 -10.05
C GLN A 140 17.54 1.03 -9.34
N ASN A 141 17.79 2.12 -10.08
CA ASN A 141 17.81 3.49 -9.55
C ASN A 141 18.47 3.56 -8.16
N VAL A 142 19.52 2.78 -8.00
CA VAL A 142 20.31 2.74 -6.80
C VAL A 142 21.33 3.85 -6.98
N GLY A 143 21.01 5.07 -6.72
CA GLY A 143 21.95 6.16 -6.75
C GLY A 143 23.35 5.77 -6.27
N PRO A 144 24.33 6.59 -6.07
CA PRO A 144 25.59 6.15 -5.50
C PRO A 144 25.23 5.32 -4.28
N GLY A 145 25.32 3.99 -4.38
CA GLY A 145 24.69 3.02 -3.47
C GLY A 145 24.94 3.27 -1.99
N HIS A 146 26.00 3.98 -1.74
CA HIS A 146 26.43 4.38 -0.42
C HIS A 146 25.60 5.49 0.21
N ILE A 147 24.86 6.29 -0.55
CA ILE A 147 24.06 7.36 0.05
C ILE A 147 22.98 6.77 0.93
N SER A 148 22.31 5.75 0.46
CA SER A 148 21.35 5.06 1.29
C SER A 148 21.98 4.25 2.41
N GLY A 149 23.23 3.80 2.23
CA GLY A 149 24.02 3.18 3.28
C GLY A 149 24.35 4.13 4.42
N ARG A 150 24.49 5.39 4.08
CA ARG A 150 24.75 6.47 5.04
C ARG A 150 23.49 6.99 5.71
N THR A 151 22.34 6.67 5.18
CA THR A 151 21.07 7.23 5.63
C THR A 151 20.42 6.41 6.73
N ALA A 152 21.00 6.39 7.92
CA ALA A 152 20.18 6.46 9.10
C ALA A 152 19.79 7.95 9.24
N ILE A 153 18.58 8.32 8.91
CA ILE A 153 18.13 9.70 8.96
C ILE A 153 17.53 9.92 10.35
N ALA A 154 18.07 10.88 11.08
CA ALA A 154 17.47 11.34 12.31
C ALA A 154 16.71 12.63 12.02
N ALA A 155 15.45 12.70 12.47
CA ALA A 155 14.68 13.91 12.43
C ALA A 155 14.08 14.19 13.80
N THR A 156 14.05 15.46 14.16
CA THR A 156 13.52 15.92 15.43
C THR A 156 12.20 16.66 15.25
N LYS A 157 11.42 16.79 16.31
CA LYS A 157 10.15 17.53 16.37
C LYS A 157 10.20 18.93 15.72
N ASN A 158 11.37 19.56 15.68
CA ASN A 158 11.56 20.87 15.07
C ASN A 158 11.80 20.82 13.55
N GLY A 159 11.58 19.69 12.91
CA GLY A 159 11.76 19.52 11.47
C GLY A 159 13.22 19.53 11.01
N LYS A 160 14.19 19.56 11.92
CA LYS A 160 15.60 19.46 11.57
C LYS A 160 15.95 18.03 11.26
N GLN A 161 16.18 17.76 9.99
CA GLN A 161 16.62 16.46 9.51
C GLN A 161 18.15 16.42 9.49
N LEU A 162 18.68 15.35 10.04
CA LEU A 162 20.12 15.07 10.04
C LEU A 162 20.34 13.77 9.28
N ILE A 163 21.19 13.81 8.27
CA ILE A 163 21.71 12.63 7.61
C ILE A 163 22.97 12.24 8.37
N ALA A 164 23.02 11.02 8.88
CA ALA A 164 24.22 10.54 9.54
C ALA A 164 25.36 10.38 8.51
N ASP A 165 26.52 10.94 8.81
CA ASP A 165 27.68 10.91 7.95
C ASP A 165 28.38 9.55 7.95
N GLY A 166 28.85 9.15 6.76
CA GLY A 166 29.77 8.06 6.56
C GLY A 166 29.15 6.67 6.50
N ASP A 167 29.94 5.72 6.06
CA ASP A 167 29.58 4.30 5.99
C ASP A 167 29.34 3.71 7.38
N GLU A 168 29.92 4.31 8.41
CA GLU A 168 29.73 3.97 9.82
C GLU A 168 28.30 4.17 10.32
N ALA A 169 27.51 5.02 9.65
CA ALA A 169 26.12 5.26 9.99
C ALA A 169 25.20 4.08 9.62
N TYR A 170 25.63 3.25 8.68
CA TYR A 170 24.83 2.14 8.16
C TYR A 170 25.64 0.84 8.16
N VAL A 171 25.86 0.30 9.34
CA VAL A 171 26.45 -1.02 9.52
C VAL A 171 25.32 -2.04 9.67
N LEU A 172 25.22 -2.97 8.73
CA LEU A 172 24.10 -3.91 8.67
C LEU A 172 23.98 -4.75 9.93
N GLU A 173 25.10 -5.13 10.49
CA GLU A 173 25.23 -5.95 11.70
C GLU A 173 24.91 -5.18 13.00
N GLU A 174 24.69 -3.87 12.95
CA GLU A 174 24.40 -3.01 14.11
C GLU A 174 22.99 -2.41 14.06
N LEU A 175 22.23 -2.66 12.99
CA LEU A 175 20.93 -2.00 12.81
C LEU A 175 19.91 -2.45 13.85
N GLY A 176 19.91 -3.71 14.25
CA GLY A 176 18.99 -4.25 15.25
C GLY A 176 19.13 -3.59 16.61
N GLY A 177 20.36 -3.55 17.12
CA GLY A 177 20.69 -2.87 18.38
C GLY A 177 20.39 -1.38 18.30
N ARG A 178 20.84 -0.71 17.25
CA ARG A 178 20.63 0.74 17.05
C ARG A 178 19.16 1.12 17.00
N HIS A 179 18.33 0.37 16.25
CA HIS A 179 16.89 0.64 16.20
C HIS A 179 16.24 0.39 17.55
N SER A 180 16.60 -0.69 18.23
CA SER A 180 16.10 -0.96 19.58
C SER A 180 16.45 0.14 20.57
N ASP A 181 17.71 0.63 20.55
CA ASP A 181 18.15 1.73 21.41
C ASP A 181 17.45 3.04 21.08
N ASN A 182 17.24 3.33 19.80
CA ASN A 182 16.50 4.51 19.37
C ASN A 182 15.03 4.47 19.84
N ALA A 183 14.39 3.31 19.76
CA ALA A 183 13.03 3.13 20.25
C ALA A 183 12.95 3.32 21.77
N MET A 184 13.88 2.71 22.51
CA MET A 184 13.95 2.88 23.98
C MET A 184 14.23 4.33 24.38
N ARG A 185 15.15 5.00 23.69
CA ARG A 185 15.46 6.42 23.93
C ARG A 185 14.24 7.30 23.71
N TYR A 186 13.49 7.07 22.62
CA TYR A 186 12.25 7.80 22.36
C TYR A 186 11.25 7.60 23.50
N LEU A 187 10.95 6.35 23.88
CA LEU A 187 10.00 6.03 24.93
C LEU A 187 10.39 6.66 26.28
N GLN A 188 11.65 6.53 26.65
CA GLN A 188 12.19 7.09 27.91
C GLN A 188 12.16 8.62 27.91
N SER A 189 12.57 9.25 26.79
CA SER A 189 12.55 10.70 26.65
C SER A 189 11.15 11.27 26.71
N HIS A 190 10.18 10.58 26.07
CA HIS A 190 8.77 10.98 26.08
C HIS A 190 8.22 11.01 27.51
N VAL A 191 8.40 9.92 28.27
CA VAL A 191 7.87 9.82 29.64
C VAL A 191 8.57 10.76 30.61
N SER A 192 9.86 11.06 30.38
CA SER A 192 10.65 11.99 31.21
C SER A 192 10.42 13.47 30.90
N SER A 193 9.70 13.79 29.83
CA SER A 193 9.44 15.16 29.42
C SER A 193 8.19 15.71 30.13
N ASP A 194 8.31 16.85 30.78
CA ASP A 194 7.17 17.52 31.46
C ASP A 194 6.02 17.88 30.51
N GLU A 195 6.30 18.13 29.25
CA GLU A 195 5.31 18.47 28.23
C GLU A 195 4.84 17.24 27.45
N ALA A 196 5.78 16.43 26.96
CA ALA A 196 5.44 15.28 26.10
C ALA A 196 4.70 14.19 26.88
N SER A 197 5.05 13.96 28.16
CA SER A 197 4.39 12.96 29.01
C SER A 197 2.89 13.22 29.25
N LYS A 198 2.42 14.45 29.03
CA LYS A 198 0.99 14.78 29.07
C LYS A 198 0.20 14.27 27.87
N LYS A 199 0.88 13.87 26.81
CA LYS A 199 0.29 13.33 25.59
C LYS A 199 0.46 11.80 25.54
N PRO A 200 -0.47 11.05 24.95
CA PRO A 200 -0.22 9.66 24.59
C PRO A 200 0.87 9.60 23.52
N PHE A 201 1.54 8.48 23.42
CA PHE A 201 2.54 8.25 22.38
C PHE A 201 2.08 7.23 21.35
N PHE A 202 2.59 7.36 20.13
CA PHE A 202 2.54 6.35 19.08
C PHE A 202 3.97 6.07 18.61
N LEU A 203 4.38 4.82 18.67
CA LEU A 203 5.67 4.36 18.12
C LEU A 203 5.45 3.34 17.02
N TYR A 204 5.84 3.68 15.79
CA TYR A 204 5.96 2.73 14.69
C TYR A 204 7.39 2.19 14.64
N TYR A 205 7.62 1.03 15.31
CA TYR A 205 8.90 0.34 15.30
C TYR A 205 8.95 -0.64 14.12
N ALA A 206 9.66 -0.29 13.06
CA ALA A 206 9.74 -1.01 11.81
C ALA A 206 11.13 -1.63 11.65
N SER A 207 11.37 -2.74 12.32
CA SER A 207 12.65 -3.44 12.30
C SER A 207 13.13 -3.81 10.90
N ASN A 208 14.44 -3.79 10.68
CA ASN A 208 15.09 -4.36 9.49
C ASN A 208 15.33 -5.87 9.64
N SER A 209 15.23 -6.40 10.85
CA SER A 209 15.59 -7.77 11.19
C SER A 209 14.69 -8.77 10.48
N ASN A 210 15.31 -9.90 10.16
CA ASN A 210 14.85 -11.01 9.37
C ASN A 210 14.79 -10.79 7.84
N HIS A 211 15.19 -9.62 7.32
CA HIS A 211 15.36 -9.42 5.88
C HIS A 211 16.77 -9.84 5.43
N GLY A 212 16.88 -10.49 4.28
CA GLY A 212 18.19 -10.83 3.70
C GLY A 212 19.02 -9.60 3.26
N PRO A 213 20.34 -9.60 3.38
CA PRO A 213 21.17 -10.64 4.01
C PRO A 213 20.94 -10.71 5.52
N HIS A 214 21.00 -11.91 6.08
CA HIS A 214 20.79 -12.09 7.52
C HIS A 214 22.06 -11.68 8.27
N THR A 215 21.99 -10.55 8.94
CA THR A 215 23.10 -9.91 9.66
C THR A 215 22.63 -9.52 11.06
N PRO A 216 22.38 -10.52 11.95
CA PRO A 216 22.00 -10.24 13.33
C PRO A 216 23.09 -9.45 14.03
N ASP A 217 22.70 -8.51 14.88
CA ASP A 217 23.61 -7.81 15.77
C ASP A 217 24.28 -8.80 16.76
N SER A 218 25.42 -8.42 17.25
CA SER A 218 26.05 -9.17 18.35
C SER A 218 25.22 -9.14 19.62
N HIS A 219 24.64 -7.98 19.94
CA HIS A 219 23.81 -7.73 21.11
C HIS A 219 22.68 -6.74 20.79
N VAL A 220 21.55 -6.87 21.51
CA VAL A 220 20.51 -5.86 21.57
C VAL A 220 20.33 -5.44 23.03
N GLY A 221 20.76 -4.24 23.36
CA GLY A 221 21.03 -3.87 24.73
C GLY A 221 22.13 -4.77 25.32
N ASP A 222 21.87 -5.36 26.48
CA ASP A 222 22.82 -6.26 27.15
C ASP A 222 22.63 -7.74 26.74
N GLU A 223 21.63 -8.06 25.91
CA GLU A 223 21.33 -9.43 25.52
C GLU A 223 22.10 -9.86 24.26
N PRO A 224 22.85 -10.98 24.30
CA PRO A 224 23.51 -11.51 23.12
C PRO A 224 22.51 -12.05 22.10
N VAL A 225 22.75 -11.81 20.81
CA VAL A 225 21.86 -12.21 19.71
C VAL A 225 22.54 -13.14 18.72
N ALA A 226 23.65 -12.72 18.11
CA ALA A 226 24.33 -13.57 17.14
C ALA A 226 24.82 -14.88 17.77
N GLY A 227 24.35 -16.03 17.26
CA GLY A 227 24.65 -17.34 17.79
C GLY A 227 23.87 -17.73 19.05
N ALA A 228 22.96 -16.90 19.54
CA ALA A 228 22.23 -17.13 20.79
C ALA A 228 20.90 -17.87 20.60
N ALA A 229 20.29 -17.80 19.41
CA ALA A 229 18.99 -18.42 19.18
C ALA A 229 19.05 -19.95 19.19
N LYS A 230 18.08 -20.56 19.90
CA LYS A 230 18.00 -22.01 20.09
C LYS A 230 16.62 -22.53 19.72
N ASN A 231 16.57 -23.76 19.24
CA ASN A 231 15.32 -24.47 19.04
C ASN A 231 14.78 -25.01 20.39
N VAL A 232 13.59 -25.60 20.34
CA VAL A 232 12.93 -26.17 21.55
C VAL A 232 13.73 -27.26 22.26
N ALA A 233 14.69 -27.89 21.56
CA ALA A 233 15.60 -28.89 22.14
C ALA A 233 16.87 -28.25 22.74
N GLY A 234 17.00 -26.91 22.70
CA GLY A 234 18.17 -26.18 23.22
C GLY A 234 19.36 -26.12 22.27
N ASN A 235 19.24 -26.62 21.04
CA ASN A 235 20.32 -26.59 20.06
C ASN A 235 20.32 -25.23 19.30
N PRO A 236 21.53 -24.69 18.99
CA PRO A 236 21.64 -23.50 18.16
C PRO A 236 20.92 -23.69 16.82
N ILE A 237 20.31 -22.61 16.34
CA ILE A 237 19.72 -22.55 15.00
C ILE A 237 20.64 -21.74 14.07
N ASN A 238 20.18 -21.43 12.88
CA ASN A 238 21.00 -20.71 11.89
C ASN A 238 20.94 -19.19 12.11
N THR A 239 21.77 -18.45 11.37
CA THR A 239 21.85 -16.98 11.41
C THR A 239 20.51 -16.28 11.17
N ARG A 240 19.63 -16.87 10.35
CA ARG A 240 18.27 -16.35 10.18
C ARG A 240 17.45 -16.48 11.49
N GLY A 241 17.63 -17.56 12.22
CA GLY A 241 17.01 -17.74 13.53
C GLY A 241 17.49 -16.72 14.56
N ASP A 242 18.80 -16.44 14.57
CA ASP A 242 19.35 -15.36 15.41
C ASP A 242 18.74 -14.00 15.03
N TYR A 243 18.52 -13.78 13.73
CA TYR A 243 17.95 -12.53 13.23
C TYR A 243 16.44 -12.39 13.54
N VAL A 244 15.71 -13.51 13.68
CA VAL A 244 14.34 -13.50 14.24
C VAL A 244 14.39 -13.26 15.75
N TYR A 245 15.35 -13.87 16.44
CA TYR A 245 15.55 -13.70 17.88
C TYR A 245 15.89 -12.25 18.25
N GLU A 246 16.60 -11.52 17.40
CA GLU A 246 16.86 -10.09 17.54
C GLU A 246 15.55 -9.28 17.73
N ASN A 247 14.52 -9.59 16.95
CA ASN A 247 13.20 -8.97 17.13
C ASN A 247 12.54 -9.36 18.46
N ASP A 248 12.71 -10.60 18.90
CA ASP A 248 12.16 -11.06 20.16
C ASP A 248 12.82 -10.37 21.35
N VAL A 249 14.14 -10.13 21.28
CA VAL A 249 14.88 -9.38 22.31
C VAL A 249 14.45 -7.91 22.32
N ALA A 250 14.37 -7.26 21.15
CA ALA A 250 13.93 -5.88 21.06
C ALA A 250 12.51 -5.68 21.62
N LEU A 251 11.57 -6.59 21.29
CA LEU A 251 10.24 -6.60 21.90
C LEU A 251 10.31 -6.79 23.42
N GLY A 252 11.15 -7.69 23.89
CA GLY A 252 11.34 -7.97 25.33
C GLY A 252 11.73 -6.72 26.11
N ARG A 253 12.72 -5.97 25.60
CA ARG A 253 13.17 -4.71 26.21
C ARG A 253 12.04 -3.68 26.35
N MET A 254 11.22 -3.54 25.31
CA MET A 254 10.08 -2.64 25.35
C MET A 254 9.00 -3.10 26.33
N LEU A 255 8.67 -4.42 26.34
CA LEU A 255 7.69 -4.96 27.29
C LEU A 255 8.16 -4.82 28.73
N ASP A 256 9.42 -5.12 29.04
CA ASP A 256 9.99 -4.97 30.37
C ASP A 256 9.93 -3.53 30.87
N TRP A 257 10.24 -2.58 29.99
CA TRP A 257 10.16 -1.17 30.30
C TRP A 257 8.71 -0.71 30.54
N LEU A 258 7.75 -1.13 29.70
CA LEU A 258 6.33 -0.80 29.85
C LEU A 258 5.74 -1.38 31.15
N GLU A 259 6.16 -2.59 31.56
CA GLU A 259 5.72 -3.20 32.82
C GLU A 259 6.28 -2.51 34.07
N GLN A 260 7.48 -1.91 33.98
CA GLN A 260 8.14 -1.28 35.10
C GLN A 260 7.77 0.21 35.24
N THR A 261 7.40 0.86 34.15
CA THR A 261 7.18 2.33 34.09
C THR A 261 5.75 2.69 34.45
N ASP A 262 5.59 3.63 35.37
CA ASP A 262 4.28 4.19 35.71
C ASP A 262 3.77 5.05 34.55
N ASP A 263 2.46 4.99 34.29
CA ASP A 263 1.84 5.85 33.31
C ASP A 263 1.67 7.28 33.87
N PRO A 264 2.36 8.28 33.34
CA PRO A 264 2.30 9.65 33.88
C PRO A 264 0.91 10.29 33.71
N ARG A 265 0.05 9.74 32.88
CA ARG A 265 -1.31 10.23 32.59
C ARG A 265 -2.38 9.46 33.37
N ASN A 266 -2.07 8.29 33.89
CA ASN A 266 -3.02 7.40 34.57
C ASN A 266 -2.43 6.93 35.92
N SER A 267 -2.59 7.73 36.94
CA SER A 267 -2.06 7.45 38.28
C SER A 267 -2.42 6.05 38.79
N GLY A 268 -1.43 5.32 39.27
CA GLY A 268 -1.57 3.98 39.83
C GLY A 268 -1.60 2.87 38.77
N LYS A 269 -1.38 3.18 37.48
CA LYS A 269 -1.25 2.19 36.42
C LYS A 269 0.17 2.16 35.84
N LYS A 270 0.54 1.00 35.32
CA LYS A 270 1.74 0.85 34.50
C LYS A 270 1.42 1.09 33.03
N LEU A 271 2.41 1.54 32.25
CA LEU A 271 2.23 1.79 30.82
C LEU A 271 1.76 0.55 30.07
N ILE A 272 2.17 -0.66 30.47
CA ILE A 272 1.73 -1.91 29.84
C ILE A 272 0.21 -2.12 29.91
N GLU A 273 -0.46 -1.57 30.92
CA GLU A 273 -1.91 -1.69 31.06
C GLU A 273 -2.68 -0.78 30.12
N THR A 274 -2.10 0.37 29.78
CA THR A 274 -2.75 1.47 29.02
C THR A 274 -2.24 1.59 27.60
N THR A 275 -1.20 0.84 27.23
CA THR A 275 -0.61 0.84 25.89
C THR A 275 -1.15 -0.30 25.04
N ILE A 276 -1.53 -0.01 23.78
CA ILE A 276 -1.76 -1.02 22.75
C ILE A 276 -0.39 -1.49 22.24
N VAL A 277 -0.05 -2.75 22.48
CA VAL A 277 1.18 -3.36 21.97
C VAL A 277 0.82 -4.34 20.87
N ILE A 278 1.35 -4.12 19.66
CA ILE A 278 1.15 -4.99 18.52
C ILE A 278 2.50 -5.51 18.02
N PHE A 279 2.56 -6.81 17.77
CA PHE A 279 3.66 -7.45 17.04
C PHE A 279 3.13 -8.12 15.78
N THR A 280 3.73 -7.80 14.64
CA THR A 280 3.36 -8.34 13.32
C THR A 280 4.54 -8.31 12.35
N SER A 281 4.32 -8.70 11.08
CA SER A 281 5.32 -8.64 10.01
C SER A 281 4.74 -7.95 8.75
N ASP A 282 5.61 -7.36 7.92
CA ASP A 282 5.20 -6.65 6.70
C ASP A 282 4.98 -7.56 5.48
N ASN A 283 5.36 -8.84 5.55
CA ASN A 283 5.07 -9.89 4.57
C ASN A 283 5.39 -11.27 5.16
N GLY A 284 5.04 -12.32 4.45
CA GLY A 284 5.40 -13.68 4.80
C GLY A 284 6.91 -13.93 4.72
N ALA A 285 7.35 -15.12 5.10
CA ALA A 285 8.76 -15.47 5.15
C ALA A 285 9.46 -15.33 3.78
N GLU A 286 10.74 -14.97 3.78
CA GLU A 286 11.54 -14.89 2.54
C GLU A 286 11.93 -16.24 1.95
N ILE A 287 11.82 -17.30 2.74
CA ILE A 287 12.27 -18.64 2.40
C ILE A 287 11.08 -19.59 2.44
N ASP A 288 10.84 -20.29 1.33
CA ASP A 288 9.83 -21.33 1.22
C ASP A 288 10.33 -22.64 1.84
N LYS A 289 10.20 -22.73 3.16
CA LYS A 289 10.54 -23.90 3.96
C LYS A 289 9.57 -24.04 5.12
N THR A 290 9.25 -25.26 5.49
CA THR A 290 8.32 -25.58 6.60
C THR A 290 8.69 -24.95 7.94
N THR A 291 9.99 -24.69 8.16
CA THR A 291 10.48 -23.96 9.34
C THR A 291 10.24 -22.44 9.27
N ALA A 292 9.85 -21.91 8.12
CA ALA A 292 9.66 -20.48 7.91
C ALA A 292 8.22 -20.12 7.56
N THR A 293 7.55 -20.94 6.75
CA THR A 293 6.17 -20.70 6.28
C THR A 293 5.15 -21.64 6.94
N GLY A 294 5.60 -22.56 7.77
CA GLY A 294 4.75 -23.59 8.37
C GLY A 294 4.10 -24.46 7.27
N PRO A 295 2.79 -24.74 7.38
CA PRO A 295 2.09 -25.55 6.38
C PRO A 295 1.71 -24.77 5.11
N PHE A 296 1.97 -23.48 5.04
CA PHE A 296 1.46 -22.60 3.97
C PHE A 296 2.31 -22.68 2.71
N ARG A 297 1.64 -22.64 1.56
CA ARG A 297 2.27 -22.63 0.24
C ARG A 297 3.05 -21.37 -0.01
N SER A 298 4.23 -21.52 -0.64
CA SER A 298 5.07 -20.41 -1.11
C SER A 298 5.60 -19.49 0.01
N ASN A 299 6.01 -18.28 -0.34
CA ASN A 299 6.71 -17.33 0.52
C ASN A 299 6.54 -15.89 0.01
N LYS A 300 7.27 -14.93 0.58
CA LYS A 300 7.33 -13.52 0.16
C LYS A 300 7.34 -13.35 -1.36
N GLY A 301 6.52 -12.44 -1.87
CA GLY A 301 6.34 -12.22 -3.31
C GLY A 301 5.30 -13.13 -3.95
N SER A 302 4.45 -13.77 -3.13
CA SER A 302 3.38 -14.62 -3.60
C SER A 302 2.07 -14.32 -2.88
N ALA A 303 0.96 -14.33 -3.59
CA ALA A 303 -0.37 -14.22 -2.99
C ALA A 303 -0.91 -15.56 -2.45
N TYR A 304 -0.14 -16.65 -2.48
CA TYR A 304 -0.43 -17.84 -1.66
C TYR A 304 -0.19 -17.53 -0.18
N GLU A 305 -0.83 -18.31 0.71
CA GLU A 305 -0.87 -18.04 2.15
C GLU A 305 0.51 -17.78 2.77
N GLY A 306 1.56 -18.50 2.35
CA GLY A 306 2.92 -18.30 2.85
C GLY A 306 3.54 -16.93 2.54
N GLY A 307 3.00 -16.19 1.58
CA GLY A 307 3.53 -14.88 1.18
C GLY A 307 2.97 -13.69 1.96
N HIS A 308 1.78 -13.81 2.52
CA HIS A 308 1.07 -12.67 3.13
C HIS A 308 0.39 -12.98 4.48
N ARG A 309 0.31 -14.25 4.89
CA ARG A 309 -0.16 -14.60 6.21
C ARG A 309 0.95 -14.40 7.24
N VAL A 310 0.67 -13.60 8.26
CA VAL A 310 1.67 -13.10 9.20
C VAL A 310 1.23 -13.32 10.65
N PRO A 311 2.15 -13.40 11.62
CA PRO A 311 1.80 -13.33 13.02
C PRO A 311 1.14 -12.00 13.35
N PHE A 312 0.13 -12.02 14.18
CA PHE A 312 -0.46 -10.82 14.74
C PHE A 312 -0.81 -11.06 16.21
N LEU A 313 -0.08 -10.38 17.08
CA LEU A 313 -0.25 -10.42 18.52
C LEU A 313 -0.64 -9.02 18.98
N VAL A 314 -1.67 -8.90 19.81
CA VAL A 314 -2.10 -7.62 20.35
C VAL A 314 -2.49 -7.73 21.82
N SER A 315 -2.04 -6.77 22.63
CA SER A 315 -2.44 -6.63 24.04
C SER A 315 -2.80 -5.19 24.34
N TRP A 316 -3.91 -4.99 25.05
CA TRP A 316 -4.37 -3.71 25.55
C TRP A 316 -5.33 -3.91 26.73
N PRO A 317 -4.84 -4.16 27.95
CA PRO A 317 -5.67 -4.49 29.11
C PRO A 317 -6.75 -3.43 29.41
N ALA A 318 -6.40 -2.14 29.38
CA ALA A 318 -7.34 -1.03 29.60
C ALA A 318 -8.46 -0.97 28.55
N GLY A 319 -8.21 -1.47 27.33
CA GLY A 319 -9.19 -1.56 26.25
C GLY A 319 -9.96 -2.88 26.20
N GLY A 320 -9.72 -3.80 27.13
CA GLY A 320 -10.35 -5.12 27.18
C GLY A 320 -9.78 -6.15 26.18
N VAL A 321 -8.53 -5.94 25.72
CA VAL A 321 -7.81 -6.84 24.82
C VAL A 321 -6.71 -7.57 25.59
N GLY A 322 -7.00 -8.80 26.01
CA GLY A 322 -6.16 -9.53 26.96
C GLY A 322 -6.33 -9.03 28.40
N ASP A 323 -5.55 -9.62 29.30
CA ASP A 323 -5.54 -9.22 30.72
C ASP A 323 -4.18 -8.65 31.18
N GLY A 324 -3.21 -8.59 30.25
CA GLY A 324 -1.86 -8.09 30.55
C GLY A 324 -1.02 -9.06 31.38
N ASN A 325 -1.53 -10.22 31.73
CA ASN A 325 -0.85 -11.16 32.61
C ASN A 325 -0.14 -12.26 31.82
N ARG A 326 1.18 -12.24 31.81
CA ARG A 326 2.02 -13.25 31.13
C ARG A 326 1.90 -14.67 31.68
N LYS A 327 1.24 -14.88 32.82
CA LYS A 327 1.04 -16.20 33.43
C LYS A 327 -0.29 -16.86 33.05
N THR A 328 -1.25 -16.08 32.55
CA THR A 328 -2.52 -16.58 32.02
C THR A 328 -2.35 -17.11 30.60
N ALA A 329 -3.24 -17.98 30.16
CA ALA A 329 -3.29 -18.36 28.76
C ALA A 329 -3.87 -17.20 27.94
N GLY A 330 -3.18 -16.79 26.89
CA GLY A 330 -3.72 -15.86 25.90
C GLY A 330 -4.90 -16.45 25.13
N ARG A 331 -5.54 -15.63 24.32
CA ARG A 331 -6.70 -16.04 23.51
C ARG A 331 -6.32 -16.13 22.03
N ASP A 332 -6.70 -17.23 21.40
CA ASP A 332 -6.61 -17.36 19.96
C ASP A 332 -7.89 -16.84 19.30
N ARG A 333 -7.71 -16.10 18.20
CA ARG A 333 -8.78 -15.58 17.36
C ARG A 333 -8.54 -16.02 15.92
N HIS A 334 -9.63 -16.29 15.20
CA HIS A 334 -9.60 -16.85 13.84
C HIS A 334 -10.32 -15.95 12.82
N GLU A 335 -10.66 -14.74 13.23
CA GLU A 335 -11.26 -13.74 12.36
C GLU A 335 -10.22 -13.29 11.34
N LEU A 336 -10.69 -13.08 10.10
CA LEU A 336 -9.91 -12.55 9.00
C LEU A 336 -9.65 -11.05 9.22
N ILE A 337 -8.38 -10.69 9.43
CA ILE A 337 -7.95 -9.30 9.61
C ILE A 337 -6.80 -8.95 8.68
N GLY A 338 -6.72 -7.69 8.28
CA GLY A 338 -5.64 -7.15 7.46
C GLY A 338 -4.86 -6.05 8.17
N LEU A 339 -3.58 -5.87 7.84
CA LEU A 339 -2.80 -4.77 8.45
C LEU A 339 -3.31 -3.39 8.03
N HIS A 340 -3.94 -3.25 6.86
CA HIS A 340 -4.59 -2.01 6.45
C HIS A 340 -5.82 -1.64 7.31
N ASP A 341 -6.34 -2.58 8.08
CA ASP A 341 -7.44 -2.35 9.02
C ASP A 341 -7.02 -1.56 10.27
N LEU A 342 -5.72 -1.43 10.50
CA LEU A 342 -5.21 -0.72 11.68
C LEU A 342 -5.58 0.77 11.65
N PHE A 343 -5.72 1.39 10.48
CA PHE A 343 -6.16 2.79 10.41
C PHE A 343 -7.55 2.96 11.04
N ALA A 344 -8.56 2.25 10.55
CA ALA A 344 -9.92 2.32 11.09
C ALA A 344 -10.02 1.81 12.53
N THR A 345 -9.19 0.82 12.89
CA THR A 345 -9.15 0.26 14.25
C THR A 345 -8.63 1.29 15.26
N PHE A 346 -7.60 2.04 14.92
CA PHE A 346 -7.08 3.10 15.78
C PHE A 346 -7.99 4.32 15.81
N SER A 347 -8.61 4.69 14.67
CA SER A 347 -9.63 5.74 14.63
C SER A 347 -10.76 5.43 15.62
N GLU A 348 -11.34 4.23 15.58
CA GLU A 348 -12.34 3.79 16.56
C GLU A 348 -11.80 3.80 18.01
N ALA A 349 -10.55 3.37 18.22
CA ALA A 349 -9.96 3.30 19.55
C ALA A 349 -9.76 4.67 20.20
N VAL A 350 -9.50 5.71 19.40
CA VAL A 350 -9.35 7.09 19.89
C VAL A 350 -10.66 7.87 19.85
N GLY A 351 -11.72 7.30 19.25
CA GLY A 351 -13.03 7.94 19.13
C GLY A 351 -13.09 8.99 18.01
N ASP A 352 -12.28 8.84 16.98
CA ASP A 352 -12.26 9.71 15.80
C ASP A 352 -13.08 9.12 14.65
N ASP A 353 -13.66 9.98 13.84
CA ASP A 353 -14.40 9.57 12.65
C ASP A 353 -13.45 9.30 11.47
N LEU A 354 -13.79 8.32 10.65
CA LEU A 354 -13.06 8.08 9.42
C LEU A 354 -13.36 9.16 8.37
N PRO A 355 -12.41 9.50 7.49
CA PRO A 355 -12.62 10.46 6.41
C PRO A 355 -13.89 10.19 5.61
N GLU A 356 -14.65 11.25 5.31
CA GLU A 356 -15.87 11.15 4.51
C GLU A 356 -15.53 11.07 3.02
N LEU A 357 -15.43 9.85 2.51
CA LEU A 357 -14.99 9.58 1.14
C LEU A 357 -15.95 10.12 0.08
N THR A 358 -17.27 10.13 0.35
CA THR A 358 -18.27 10.67 -0.57
C THR A 358 -18.23 12.21 -0.64
N ALA A 359 -17.62 12.85 0.36
CA ALA A 359 -17.31 14.27 0.31
C ALA A 359 -15.98 14.59 -0.43
N GLY A 360 -15.24 13.56 -0.87
CA GLY A 360 -13.96 13.68 -1.56
C GLY A 360 -12.75 13.70 -0.63
N GLU A 361 -12.93 13.40 0.66
CA GLU A 361 -11.83 13.22 1.58
C GLU A 361 -11.06 11.94 1.27
N LYS A 362 -9.81 11.86 1.70
CA LYS A 362 -8.91 10.71 1.49
C LYS A 362 -8.53 10.06 2.80
N GLY A 363 -8.24 8.77 2.76
CA GLY A 363 -7.73 7.98 3.87
C GLY A 363 -8.65 6.84 4.27
N ALA A 364 -8.07 5.74 4.69
CA ALA A 364 -8.79 4.55 5.16
C ALA A 364 -9.83 4.00 4.16
N GLU A 365 -9.61 4.19 2.85
CA GLU A 365 -10.57 3.80 1.81
C GLU A 365 -10.92 2.32 1.86
N ASP A 366 -9.98 1.46 2.25
CA ASP A 366 -10.16 0.01 2.33
C ASP A 366 -10.13 -0.53 3.76
N SER A 367 -10.01 0.34 4.75
CA SER A 367 -9.84 -0.02 6.16
C SER A 367 -11.17 -0.23 6.87
N VAL A 368 -11.28 -1.30 7.61
CA VAL A 368 -12.45 -1.63 8.45
C VAL A 368 -11.96 -1.88 9.88
N SER A 369 -12.63 -1.30 10.86
CA SER A 369 -12.22 -1.53 12.26
C SER A 369 -12.39 -2.99 12.67
N VAL A 370 -11.32 -3.55 13.23
CA VAL A 370 -11.29 -4.90 13.80
C VAL A 370 -11.21 -4.89 15.33
N LEU A 371 -11.42 -3.74 15.95
CA LEU A 371 -11.36 -3.57 17.42
C LEU A 371 -12.34 -4.49 18.15
N SER A 372 -13.52 -4.71 17.58
CA SER A 372 -14.51 -5.64 18.13
C SER A 372 -13.98 -7.09 18.15
N ALA A 373 -13.20 -7.51 17.14
CA ALA A 373 -12.55 -8.82 17.11
C ALA A 373 -11.44 -8.93 18.16
N TRP A 374 -10.65 -7.88 18.37
CA TRP A 374 -9.65 -7.85 19.46
C TRP A 374 -10.31 -8.09 20.82
N ARG A 375 -11.54 -7.56 21.01
CA ARG A 375 -12.37 -7.76 22.22
C ARG A 375 -13.16 -9.05 22.25
N GLY A 376 -12.96 -9.94 21.27
CA GLY A 376 -13.55 -11.27 21.24
C GLY A 376 -14.88 -11.40 20.51
N LYS A 377 -15.37 -10.38 19.81
CA LYS A 377 -16.57 -10.43 18.99
C LYS A 377 -16.26 -10.96 17.58
N LYS A 378 -17.25 -11.54 16.91
CA LYS A 378 -17.11 -11.94 15.50
C LYS A 378 -17.19 -10.73 14.60
N LEU A 379 -16.45 -10.78 13.48
CA LEU A 379 -16.56 -9.82 12.40
C LEU A 379 -17.56 -10.32 11.35
N PRO A 380 -18.27 -9.41 10.64
CA PRO A 380 -18.99 -9.77 9.44
C PRO A 380 -18.01 -10.27 8.36
N ALA A 381 -18.51 -11.16 7.49
CA ALA A 381 -17.73 -11.61 6.34
C ALA A 381 -17.54 -10.42 5.37
N ARG A 382 -16.33 -10.25 4.88
CA ARG A 382 -15.99 -9.21 3.91
C ARG A 382 -14.93 -9.73 2.93
N PRO A 383 -14.86 -9.19 1.71
CA PRO A 383 -13.78 -9.51 0.81
C PRO A 383 -12.45 -8.94 1.33
N MET A 384 -11.39 -9.70 1.18
CA MET A 384 -10.02 -9.26 1.41
C MET A 384 -9.18 -9.51 0.18
N PHE A 385 -8.39 -8.52 -0.22
CA PHE A 385 -7.58 -8.58 -1.42
C PHE A 385 -6.10 -8.68 -1.09
N TYR A 386 -5.38 -9.42 -1.93
CA TYR A 386 -3.94 -9.64 -1.80
C TYR A 386 -3.24 -9.18 -3.07
N HIS A 387 -2.16 -8.43 -2.88
CA HIS A 387 -1.39 -7.82 -3.95
C HIS A 387 -0.04 -8.50 -4.10
N ASP A 388 0.48 -8.49 -5.33
CA ASP A 388 1.80 -8.96 -5.75
C ASP A 388 1.94 -10.51 -5.70
N HIS A 389 1.77 -11.13 -6.85
CA HIS A 389 1.89 -12.56 -7.06
C HIS A 389 2.81 -12.86 -8.24
N LYS A 390 3.82 -13.71 -8.04
CA LYS A 390 4.71 -14.22 -9.10
C LYS A 390 5.22 -13.13 -10.06
N GLN A 391 5.59 -11.96 -9.53
CA GLN A 391 6.03 -10.82 -10.33
C GLN A 391 4.94 -10.27 -11.28
N ALA A 392 3.69 -10.44 -10.92
CA ALA A 392 2.59 -9.80 -11.64
C ALA A 392 2.84 -8.30 -11.78
N THR A 393 2.80 -7.81 -13.01
CA THR A 393 3.24 -6.46 -13.37
C THR A 393 2.09 -5.48 -13.56
N ASP A 394 0.87 -5.90 -13.27
CA ASP A 394 -0.34 -5.22 -13.71
C ASP A 394 -0.95 -4.24 -12.70
N GLY A 395 -0.47 -4.26 -11.49
CA GLY A 395 -0.93 -3.32 -10.47
C GLY A 395 -2.38 -3.46 -10.06
N ALA A 396 -2.89 -4.68 -10.08
CA ALA A 396 -4.18 -5.01 -9.52
C ALA A 396 -4.03 -5.99 -8.36
N ALA A 397 -5.10 -6.22 -7.61
CA ALA A 397 -5.14 -7.32 -6.67
C ALA A 397 -4.90 -8.64 -7.40
N SER A 398 -3.99 -9.46 -6.89
CA SER A 398 -3.66 -10.74 -7.52
C SER A 398 -4.58 -11.87 -7.05
N ALA A 399 -5.17 -11.73 -5.88
CA ALA A 399 -6.16 -12.66 -5.35
C ALA A 399 -7.13 -11.95 -4.41
N MET A 400 -8.28 -12.57 -4.20
CA MET A 400 -9.29 -12.12 -3.27
C MET A 400 -9.81 -13.31 -2.46
N ARG A 401 -10.14 -13.07 -1.20
CA ARG A 401 -10.76 -14.05 -0.31
C ARG A 401 -12.11 -13.55 0.20
N LEU A 402 -13.07 -14.48 0.31
CA LEU A 402 -14.34 -14.26 1.00
C LEU A 402 -14.80 -15.53 1.71
N ASP A 403 -15.13 -15.39 2.99
CA ASP A 403 -15.54 -16.52 3.83
C ASP A 403 -17.05 -16.71 3.82
N ASN A 404 -17.50 -17.94 3.56
CA ASN A 404 -18.91 -18.36 3.59
C ASN A 404 -19.89 -17.45 2.84
N PRO A 405 -19.67 -17.05 1.58
CA PRO A 405 -20.57 -16.18 0.86
C PRO A 405 -21.97 -16.80 0.69
N THR A 406 -22.99 -15.95 0.73
CA THR A 406 -24.38 -16.34 0.45
C THR A 406 -24.79 -15.78 -0.91
N ILE A 407 -25.16 -16.66 -1.84
CA ILE A 407 -25.47 -16.32 -3.23
C ILE A 407 -26.81 -16.96 -3.60
N GLY A 408 -27.80 -16.16 -3.97
CA GLY A 408 -29.11 -16.65 -4.31
C GLY A 408 -29.78 -17.48 -3.19
N GLY A 409 -29.48 -17.16 -1.92
CA GLY A 409 -30.01 -17.90 -0.75
C GLY A 409 -29.20 -19.15 -0.39
N ARG A 410 -28.22 -19.55 -1.19
CA ARG A 410 -27.31 -20.68 -0.91
C ARG A 410 -26.04 -20.18 -0.24
N ILE A 411 -25.64 -20.81 0.89
CA ILE A 411 -24.35 -20.56 1.55
C ILE A 411 -23.30 -21.49 0.94
N PHE A 412 -22.25 -20.90 0.38
CA PHE A 412 -21.06 -21.62 -0.02
C PHE A 412 -20.08 -21.67 1.16
N LYS A 413 -20.24 -22.72 2.00
CA LYS A 413 -19.37 -22.90 3.17
C LYS A 413 -17.92 -23.10 2.75
N GLY A 414 -16.99 -22.36 3.37
CA GLY A 414 -15.57 -22.42 3.09
C GLY A 414 -14.90 -21.06 3.25
N LYS A 415 -13.57 -21.06 3.11
CA LYS A 415 -12.73 -19.86 3.04
C LYS A 415 -12.23 -19.72 1.61
N TRP A 416 -13.07 -19.15 0.74
CA TRP A 416 -12.85 -19.17 -0.70
C TRP A 416 -11.87 -18.11 -1.14
N LYS A 417 -10.78 -18.53 -1.79
CA LYS A 417 -9.73 -17.65 -2.32
C LYS A 417 -9.62 -17.84 -3.82
N LEU A 418 -9.91 -16.78 -4.55
CA LEU A 418 -9.85 -16.72 -6.01
C LEU A 418 -8.61 -15.93 -6.45
N PHE A 419 -7.80 -16.52 -7.28
CA PHE A 419 -6.68 -15.87 -7.97
C PHE A 419 -7.14 -15.32 -9.32
N PHE A 420 -6.51 -14.26 -9.77
CA PHE A 420 -6.81 -13.58 -11.03
C PHE A 420 -5.63 -13.63 -11.99
N ASP A 421 -5.93 -13.83 -13.27
CA ASP A 421 -4.96 -13.65 -14.34
C ASP A 421 -4.54 -12.18 -14.44
N ALA A 422 -3.28 -11.93 -14.18
CA ALA A 422 -2.69 -10.61 -14.16
C ALA A 422 -2.89 -9.83 -15.47
N ALA A 423 -2.83 -10.51 -16.60
CA ALA A 423 -2.93 -9.85 -17.91
C ALA A 423 -4.31 -9.22 -18.15
N LEU A 424 -5.37 -9.82 -17.65
CA LEU A 424 -6.74 -9.33 -17.85
C LEU A 424 -7.17 -8.33 -16.77
N LEU A 425 -6.61 -8.42 -15.59
CA LEU A 425 -6.80 -7.39 -14.57
C LEU A 425 -6.37 -5.99 -15.06
N ARG A 426 -5.35 -5.90 -15.93
CA ARG A 426 -4.94 -4.64 -16.58
C ARG A 426 -6.04 -4.02 -17.43
N MET A 427 -6.88 -4.84 -18.05
CA MET A 427 -7.91 -4.41 -19.00
C MET A 427 -9.25 -4.11 -18.33
N GLY A 428 -9.34 -4.18 -17.02
CA GLY A 428 -10.59 -3.95 -16.30
C GLY A 428 -11.47 -5.18 -16.17
N GLU A 429 -11.01 -6.34 -16.61
CA GLU A 429 -11.73 -7.61 -16.50
C GLU A 429 -11.03 -8.52 -15.49
N ALA A 430 -11.75 -8.97 -14.48
CA ALA A 430 -11.25 -9.98 -13.58
C ALA A 430 -11.41 -11.36 -14.25
N ARG A 431 -10.30 -12.01 -14.57
CA ARG A 431 -10.32 -13.39 -15.06
C ARG A 431 -9.81 -14.31 -13.97
N PRO A 432 -10.57 -15.36 -13.62
CA PRO A 432 -10.13 -16.33 -12.63
C PRO A 432 -8.96 -17.16 -13.18
N ASP A 433 -8.01 -17.48 -12.31
CA ASP A 433 -6.84 -18.31 -12.61
C ASP A 433 -6.81 -19.58 -11.75
N GLU A 434 -7.02 -19.47 -10.42
CA GLU A 434 -7.08 -20.60 -9.49
C GLU A 434 -8.15 -20.32 -8.39
N LEU A 435 -8.83 -21.35 -7.88
CA LEU A 435 -9.79 -21.24 -6.76
C LEU A 435 -9.48 -22.27 -5.68
N PHE A 436 -9.36 -21.83 -4.43
CA PHE A 436 -9.10 -22.70 -3.27
C PHE A 436 -10.13 -22.49 -2.16
N ASP A 437 -10.43 -23.58 -1.43
CA ASP A 437 -11.10 -23.52 -0.14
C ASP A 437 -10.06 -23.66 0.98
N LEU A 438 -9.59 -22.57 1.53
CA LEU A 438 -8.57 -22.56 2.59
C LEU A 438 -9.03 -23.20 3.91
N HIS A 439 -10.33 -23.50 4.08
CA HIS A 439 -10.82 -24.23 5.24
C HIS A 439 -10.51 -25.73 5.13
N ALA A 440 -10.71 -26.30 3.94
CA ALA A 440 -10.43 -27.70 3.65
C ALA A 440 -8.97 -27.92 3.19
N ASP A 441 -8.39 -26.93 2.51
CA ASP A 441 -7.07 -26.96 1.88
C ASP A 441 -6.25 -25.70 2.23
N PRO A 442 -5.76 -25.58 3.46
CA PRO A 442 -4.96 -24.42 3.86
C PRO A 442 -3.59 -24.35 3.18
N GLN A 443 -3.22 -25.38 2.43
CA GLN A 443 -1.96 -25.48 1.67
C GLN A 443 -2.13 -25.06 0.21
N GLU A 444 -3.35 -24.74 -0.24
CA GLU A 444 -3.65 -24.34 -1.61
C GLU A 444 -3.12 -25.35 -2.64
N ALA A 445 -3.31 -26.64 -2.37
CA ALA A 445 -2.81 -27.75 -3.18
C ALA A 445 -3.79 -28.22 -4.26
N HIS A 446 -5.09 -27.97 -4.06
CA HIS A 446 -6.16 -28.50 -4.90
C HIS A 446 -7.00 -27.38 -5.49
N ASP A 447 -6.69 -27.02 -6.71
CA ASP A 447 -7.47 -26.02 -7.47
C ASP A 447 -8.89 -26.56 -7.75
N ARG A 448 -9.88 -25.73 -7.47
CA ARG A 448 -11.31 -26.01 -7.62
C ARG A 448 -11.98 -25.17 -8.70
N LEU A 449 -11.20 -24.46 -9.55
CA LEU A 449 -11.76 -23.52 -10.54
C LEU A 449 -12.70 -24.21 -11.53
N ASP A 450 -12.36 -25.42 -11.94
CA ASP A 450 -13.14 -26.21 -12.93
C ASP A 450 -14.33 -26.97 -12.33
N ASP A 451 -14.62 -26.81 -11.02
CA ASP A 451 -15.78 -27.45 -10.40
C ASP A 451 -17.09 -26.76 -10.82
N GLU A 452 -17.89 -27.45 -11.63
CA GLU A 452 -19.16 -26.97 -12.16
C GLU A 452 -20.12 -26.49 -11.07
N LEU A 453 -20.08 -27.08 -9.87
CA LEU A 453 -20.95 -26.71 -8.74
C LEU A 453 -20.54 -25.37 -8.12
N LEU A 454 -19.33 -24.89 -8.38
CA LEU A 454 -18.77 -23.65 -7.88
C LEU A 454 -18.84 -22.51 -8.90
N LYS A 455 -19.30 -22.72 -10.13
CA LYS A 455 -19.47 -21.66 -11.13
C LYS A 455 -20.21 -20.42 -10.61
N PRO A 456 -21.37 -20.55 -9.91
CA PRO A 456 -22.04 -19.37 -9.38
C PRO A 456 -21.21 -18.62 -8.34
N LEU A 457 -20.37 -19.32 -7.57
CA LEU A 457 -19.43 -18.73 -6.63
C LEU A 457 -18.34 -17.93 -7.38
N VAL A 458 -17.73 -18.54 -8.39
CA VAL A 458 -16.67 -17.89 -9.20
C VAL A 458 -17.21 -16.60 -9.86
N GLU A 459 -18.39 -16.68 -10.49
CA GLU A 459 -19.03 -15.52 -11.11
C GLU A 459 -19.31 -14.39 -10.11
N TYR A 460 -19.78 -14.73 -8.91
CA TYR A 460 -20.02 -13.76 -7.85
C TYR A 460 -18.71 -13.11 -7.36
N LEU A 461 -17.65 -13.92 -7.12
CA LEU A 461 -16.35 -13.41 -6.69
C LEU A 461 -15.71 -12.49 -7.74
N ILE A 462 -15.87 -12.81 -9.04
CA ILE A 462 -15.41 -11.94 -10.14
C ILE A 462 -16.16 -10.60 -10.09
N GLN A 463 -17.49 -10.61 -10.00
CA GLN A 463 -18.29 -9.39 -9.94
C GLN A 463 -17.92 -8.52 -8.74
N LEU A 464 -17.70 -9.16 -7.58
CA LEU A 464 -17.29 -8.48 -6.36
C LEU A 464 -15.88 -7.90 -6.48
N ALA A 465 -14.94 -8.63 -7.11
CA ALA A 465 -13.58 -8.14 -7.36
C ALA A 465 -13.58 -6.93 -8.31
N GLU A 466 -14.37 -6.98 -9.37
CA GLU A 466 -14.52 -5.85 -10.31
C GLU A 466 -15.12 -4.63 -9.62
N LEU A 467 -16.15 -4.82 -8.79
CA LEU A 467 -16.74 -3.74 -8.00
C LEU A 467 -15.71 -3.07 -7.12
N HIS A 468 -14.97 -3.84 -6.30
CA HIS A 468 -13.98 -3.30 -5.37
C HIS A 468 -12.76 -2.73 -6.07
N ARG A 469 -12.38 -3.28 -7.21
CA ARG A 469 -11.28 -2.77 -8.01
C ARG A 469 -11.61 -1.40 -8.60
N ASN A 470 -12.80 -1.24 -9.12
CA ASN A 470 -13.23 -0.04 -9.83
C ASN A 470 -13.82 1.03 -8.91
N SER A 471 -14.17 0.70 -7.67
CA SER A 471 -14.53 1.70 -6.65
C SER A 471 -13.27 2.35 -6.07
N GLY A 472 -13.36 3.55 -5.61
CA GLY A 472 -12.28 4.27 -4.93
C GLY A 472 -11.84 3.64 -3.59
N GLY A 473 -12.50 2.60 -3.11
CA GLY A 473 -12.20 1.88 -1.89
C GLY A 473 -13.28 0.88 -1.49
N HIS A 474 -12.96 0.02 -0.53
CA HIS A 474 -13.96 -0.90 0.05
C HIS A 474 -15.18 -0.14 0.59
N ARG A 475 -14.93 0.96 1.28
CA ARG A 475 -15.98 1.84 1.85
C ARG A 475 -16.82 2.55 0.79
N LEU A 476 -16.31 2.72 -0.42
CA LEU A 476 -17.05 3.28 -1.56
C LEU A 476 -17.76 2.21 -2.40
N ALA A 477 -17.32 0.96 -2.34
CA ALA A 477 -17.90 -0.13 -3.12
C ALA A 477 -19.38 -0.38 -2.77
N GLU A 478 -19.76 -0.19 -1.52
CA GLU A 478 -21.15 -0.31 -1.06
C GLU A 478 -22.03 0.79 -1.66
N VAL A 479 -21.52 2.02 -1.77
CA VAL A 479 -22.20 3.16 -2.38
C VAL A 479 -22.31 3.01 -3.89
N ALA A 480 -21.22 2.52 -4.53
CA ALA A 480 -21.16 2.35 -5.98
C ALA A 480 -22.07 1.22 -6.52
N ALA A 481 -22.51 0.31 -5.66
CA ALA A 481 -23.38 -0.81 -6.07
C ALA A 481 -24.78 -0.38 -6.56
N GLU A 482 -25.24 0.82 -6.22
CA GLU A 482 -26.60 1.27 -6.55
C GLU A 482 -26.75 1.77 -7.99
N LYS A 483 -25.76 2.48 -8.56
CA LYS A 483 -25.83 2.97 -9.96
C LYS A 483 -24.43 3.05 -10.56
N ARG A 484 -24.12 2.20 -11.54
CA ARG A 484 -22.84 2.16 -12.24
C ARG A 484 -23.00 2.42 -13.73
N ILE A 485 -22.29 3.43 -14.24
CA ILE A 485 -22.28 3.81 -15.65
C ILE A 485 -20.85 3.66 -16.18
N THR A 486 -20.70 3.09 -17.38
CA THR A 486 -19.40 2.96 -18.03
C THR A 486 -19.45 3.61 -19.41
N PHE A 487 -18.53 4.54 -19.66
CA PHE A 487 -18.27 5.08 -20.99
C PHE A 487 -17.11 4.28 -21.60
N ASP A 488 -17.39 3.41 -22.57
CA ASP A 488 -16.37 2.56 -23.22
C ASP A 488 -16.30 2.88 -24.71
N TRP A 489 -15.14 3.31 -25.16
CA TRP A 489 -14.86 3.70 -26.55
C TRP A 489 -14.09 2.64 -27.34
N ARG A 490 -13.77 1.48 -26.76
CA ARG A 490 -13.03 0.41 -27.42
C ARG A 490 -13.96 -0.47 -28.26
N LYS A 491 -13.59 -0.77 -29.51
CA LYS A 491 -14.41 -1.62 -30.41
C LYS A 491 -14.58 -3.07 -29.94
N LYS A 492 -13.65 -3.59 -29.15
CA LYS A 492 -13.62 -4.98 -28.66
C LYS A 492 -13.71 -5.05 -27.13
N GLY A 493 -14.48 -4.19 -26.51
CA GLY A 493 -14.70 -4.26 -25.07
C GLY A 493 -15.57 -5.46 -24.66
N PRO A 494 -15.53 -5.92 -23.38
CA PRO A 494 -16.31 -7.04 -22.90
C PRO A 494 -17.81 -6.84 -23.13
N GLN A 495 -18.50 -7.87 -23.59
CA GLN A 495 -19.88 -7.76 -24.08
C GLN A 495 -20.97 -7.68 -23.00
N LYS A 496 -20.63 -7.68 -21.71
CA LYS A 496 -21.61 -7.75 -20.62
C LYS A 496 -21.24 -6.90 -19.40
N LEU A 497 -21.48 -5.59 -19.47
CA LEU A 497 -21.58 -4.76 -18.26
C LEU A 497 -22.94 -4.03 -18.30
N ARG A 498 -23.70 -4.02 -17.21
CA ARG A 498 -24.92 -3.23 -17.09
C ARG A 498 -24.55 -1.75 -17.11
N GLY A 499 -25.28 -0.91 -17.86
CA GLY A 499 -25.04 0.51 -18.00
C GLY A 499 -24.04 0.92 -19.09
N ARG A 500 -23.75 0.05 -20.05
CA ARG A 500 -22.74 0.24 -21.10
C ARG A 500 -23.32 0.92 -22.34
N VAL A 501 -22.70 2.01 -22.78
CA VAL A 501 -22.85 2.50 -24.16
C VAL A 501 -21.70 1.93 -24.98
N ALA A 502 -22.00 1.07 -25.94
CA ALA A 502 -20.97 0.51 -26.82
C ALA A 502 -20.31 1.62 -27.64
N ALA A 503 -19.00 1.52 -27.87
CA ALA A 503 -18.21 2.50 -28.64
C ALA A 503 -18.82 2.82 -30.01
N ASN A 504 -19.45 1.86 -30.66
CA ASN A 504 -20.17 2.03 -31.91
C ASN A 504 -21.42 2.92 -31.81
N GLN A 505 -22.10 2.99 -30.67
CA GLN A 505 -23.24 3.91 -30.49
C GLN A 505 -22.77 5.36 -30.27
N LEU A 506 -21.63 5.54 -29.58
CA LEU A 506 -20.98 6.84 -29.44
C LEU A 506 -20.32 7.29 -30.77
N ALA A 507 -19.63 6.39 -31.47
CA ALA A 507 -19.06 6.68 -32.79
C ALA A 507 -20.09 7.16 -33.81
N ALA A 508 -21.29 6.55 -33.84
CA ALA A 508 -22.37 6.96 -34.75
C ALA A 508 -22.89 8.39 -34.50
N LYS A 509 -22.74 8.91 -33.26
CA LYS A 509 -23.09 10.31 -32.94
C LYS A 509 -21.99 11.31 -33.31
N PHE A 510 -20.76 10.86 -33.54
CA PHE A 510 -19.57 11.72 -33.72
C PHE A 510 -18.82 11.54 -35.03
N GLU A 511 -19.23 10.65 -35.93
CA GLU A 511 -18.62 10.52 -37.26
C GLU A 511 -18.76 11.83 -38.06
N GLY A 512 -17.62 12.46 -38.34
CA GLY A 512 -17.51 13.52 -39.37
C GLY A 512 -17.74 14.96 -38.90
N LYS A 513 -17.83 15.26 -37.61
CA LYS A 513 -17.91 16.68 -37.17
C LYS A 513 -16.68 17.08 -36.37
N ALA A 514 -15.99 18.14 -36.84
CA ALA A 514 -15.00 18.84 -36.06
C ALA A 514 -15.67 19.39 -34.78
N ALA A 515 -15.32 18.83 -33.63
CA ALA A 515 -15.88 19.27 -32.37
C ALA A 515 -14.74 19.54 -31.38
N GLU A 516 -14.62 20.79 -30.99
CA GLU A 516 -13.75 21.22 -29.88
C GLU A 516 -14.22 20.63 -28.54
N ARG A 517 -15.41 20.04 -28.54
CA ARG A 517 -16.05 19.45 -27.36
C ARG A 517 -16.79 18.18 -27.74
N LEU A 518 -16.53 17.12 -27.00
CA LEU A 518 -17.27 15.86 -27.09
C LEU A 518 -18.24 15.78 -25.90
N THR A 519 -19.50 15.48 -26.17
CA THR A 519 -20.52 15.24 -25.12
C THR A 519 -21.14 13.87 -25.32
N ALA A 520 -21.24 13.11 -24.26
CA ALA A 520 -21.89 11.80 -24.21
C ALA A 520 -22.89 11.76 -23.06
N GLU A 521 -24.06 11.15 -23.30
CA GLU A 521 -25.11 10.98 -22.30
C GLU A 521 -25.43 9.49 -22.14
N VAL A 522 -25.48 9.03 -20.92
CA VAL A 522 -25.87 7.65 -20.56
C VAL A 522 -26.74 7.69 -19.30
N ASP A 523 -27.92 7.11 -19.38
CA ASP A 523 -28.87 7.00 -18.26
C ASP A 523 -29.12 8.32 -17.51
N GLY A 524 -29.14 9.44 -18.26
CA GLY A 524 -29.36 10.79 -17.74
C GLY A 524 -28.12 11.49 -17.22
N LEU A 525 -26.96 10.83 -17.17
CA LEU A 525 -25.69 11.46 -16.82
C LEU A 525 -25.00 11.97 -18.09
N THR A 526 -24.67 13.25 -18.12
CA THR A 526 -23.96 13.88 -19.24
C THR A 526 -22.50 14.10 -18.90
N MET A 527 -21.61 13.48 -19.68
CA MET A 527 -20.17 13.70 -19.64
C MET A 527 -19.76 14.63 -20.79
N THR A 528 -18.88 15.56 -20.48
CA THR A 528 -18.29 16.48 -21.48
C THR A 528 -16.77 16.37 -21.47
N MET A 529 -16.15 16.24 -22.65
CA MET A 529 -14.69 16.27 -22.83
C MET A 529 -14.25 17.43 -23.70
N ARG A 530 -13.08 18.03 -23.39
CA ARG A 530 -12.39 19.04 -24.19
C ARG A 530 -10.91 18.73 -24.29
N GLY A 531 -10.29 19.00 -25.44
CA GLY A 531 -8.83 18.94 -25.61
C GLY A 531 -8.19 20.30 -25.31
N VAL A 532 -7.07 20.29 -24.58
CA VAL A 532 -6.29 21.49 -24.26
C VAL A 532 -4.79 21.23 -24.40
N THR A 533 -4.01 22.30 -24.68
CA THR A 533 -2.56 22.31 -24.53
C THR A 533 -2.22 23.36 -23.47
N GLY A 534 -1.59 22.92 -22.37
CA GLY A 534 -1.57 23.73 -21.17
C GLY A 534 -2.99 23.98 -20.67
N ASP A 535 -3.38 25.23 -20.46
CA ASP A 535 -4.75 25.61 -20.07
C ASP A 535 -5.56 26.23 -21.24
N ARG A 536 -5.03 26.18 -22.47
CA ARG A 536 -5.66 26.79 -23.66
C ARG A 536 -6.37 25.71 -24.48
N PRO A 537 -7.62 25.94 -24.92
CA PRO A 537 -8.28 25.05 -25.86
C PRO A 537 -7.43 24.87 -27.13
N ILE A 538 -7.39 23.65 -27.64
CA ILE A 538 -6.71 23.39 -28.91
C ILE A 538 -7.63 23.85 -30.05
N SER A 539 -7.22 24.91 -30.73
CA SER A 539 -7.99 25.44 -31.85
C SER A 539 -8.00 24.47 -33.03
N GLY A 540 -9.18 24.10 -33.50
CA GLY A 540 -9.34 23.18 -34.62
C GLY A 540 -9.05 21.71 -34.29
N ALA A 541 -8.87 21.34 -33.00
CA ALA A 541 -8.75 19.96 -32.61
C ALA A 541 -10.05 19.21 -32.88
N VAL A 542 -9.92 18.02 -33.42
CA VAL A 542 -11.03 17.09 -33.64
C VAL A 542 -10.78 15.82 -32.84
N PHE A 543 -11.76 15.38 -32.09
CA PHE A 543 -11.68 14.08 -31.42
C PHE A 543 -11.57 12.97 -32.46
N SER A 544 -10.58 12.10 -32.31
CA SER A 544 -10.41 10.91 -33.13
C SER A 544 -10.78 9.67 -32.33
N LEU A 545 -11.64 8.84 -32.91
CA LEU A 545 -12.05 7.58 -32.32
C LEU A 545 -11.55 6.42 -33.18
N ASN A 546 -10.93 5.42 -32.55
CA ASN A 546 -10.57 4.17 -33.22
C ASN A 546 -10.79 2.98 -32.27
N GLU A 547 -10.35 1.79 -32.67
CA GLU A 547 -10.47 0.56 -31.88
C GLU A 547 -9.78 0.61 -30.50
N ARG A 548 -8.89 1.57 -30.27
CA ARG A 548 -8.15 1.77 -29.02
C ARG A 548 -8.73 2.85 -28.11
N GLY A 549 -9.69 3.66 -28.59
CA GLY A 549 -10.34 4.70 -27.79
C GLY A 549 -10.25 6.12 -28.38
N VAL A 550 -10.49 7.09 -27.52
CA VAL A 550 -10.55 8.54 -27.84
C VAL A 550 -9.16 9.16 -27.79
N GLY A 551 -8.80 9.91 -28.82
CA GLY A 551 -7.60 10.74 -28.88
C GLY A 551 -7.90 12.07 -29.57
N LEU A 552 -6.89 12.96 -29.70
CA LEU A 552 -6.98 14.24 -30.38
C LEU A 552 -6.32 14.18 -31.75
N SER A 553 -6.91 14.84 -32.75
CA SER A 553 -6.39 14.85 -34.12
C SER A 553 -5.24 15.84 -34.33
N SER A 554 -4.99 16.71 -33.36
CA SER A 554 -3.84 17.64 -33.32
C SER A 554 -2.51 16.92 -33.18
N GLY A 555 -2.48 15.74 -32.53
CA GLY A 555 -1.29 14.95 -32.36
C GLY A 555 -0.85 14.21 -33.63
N LYS A 556 0.46 13.95 -33.76
CA LYS A 556 1.07 13.26 -34.90
C LYS A 556 0.43 11.90 -35.20
N PHE A 557 -0.03 11.20 -34.19
CA PHE A 557 -0.63 9.87 -34.28
C PHE A 557 -2.11 9.83 -33.91
N LYS A 558 -2.78 10.99 -33.87
CA LYS A 558 -4.17 11.10 -33.42
C LYS A 558 -4.37 10.55 -32.00
N GLN A 559 -3.43 10.83 -31.13
CA GLN A 559 -3.37 10.45 -29.72
C GLN A 559 -3.31 11.72 -28.87
N ILE A 560 -3.34 11.57 -27.56
CA ILE A 560 -3.06 12.66 -26.63
C ILE A 560 -1.55 12.62 -26.40
N ASP A 561 -0.84 13.63 -26.89
CA ASP A 561 0.63 13.69 -26.85
C ASP A 561 1.15 15.13 -26.69
N ASN A 562 2.46 15.28 -26.55
CA ASN A 562 3.16 16.59 -26.58
C ASN A 562 2.60 17.65 -25.62
N GLY A 563 2.19 17.26 -24.40
CA GLY A 563 1.62 18.19 -23.42
C GLY A 563 0.16 18.55 -23.67
N GLU A 564 -0.51 17.78 -24.52
CA GLU A 564 -1.97 17.82 -24.65
C GLU A 564 -2.64 17.16 -23.44
N ALA A 565 -3.85 17.60 -23.11
CA ALA A 565 -4.65 17.02 -22.07
C ALA A 565 -6.12 16.93 -22.45
N LEU A 566 -6.83 15.97 -21.83
CA LEU A 566 -8.29 15.90 -21.81
C LEU A 566 -8.81 16.52 -20.51
N LEU A 567 -9.80 17.41 -20.66
CA LEU A 567 -10.61 17.91 -19.56
C LEU A 567 -11.98 17.23 -19.62
N ILE A 568 -12.36 16.55 -18.57
CA ILE A 568 -13.60 15.80 -18.45
C ILE A 568 -14.43 16.37 -17.31
N THR A 569 -15.69 16.66 -17.57
CA THR A 569 -16.66 17.16 -16.58
C THR A 569 -17.97 16.40 -16.69
N PHE A 570 -18.71 16.35 -15.58
CA PHE A 570 -20.05 15.75 -15.51
C PHE A 570 -21.07 16.79 -15.06
N ASP A 571 -22.32 16.58 -15.42
CA ASP A 571 -23.45 17.45 -15.05
C ASP A 571 -24.12 17.08 -13.72
N GLU A 572 -23.61 16.03 -13.07
CA GLU A 572 -23.96 15.61 -11.71
C GLU A 572 -22.70 15.29 -10.90
N ASP A 573 -22.85 15.09 -9.58
CA ASP A 573 -21.79 14.55 -8.75
C ASP A 573 -21.57 13.08 -9.11
N VAL A 574 -20.32 12.67 -9.35
CA VAL A 574 -19.95 11.30 -9.73
C VAL A 574 -18.75 10.80 -8.95
N ILE A 575 -18.69 9.50 -8.75
CA ILE A 575 -17.45 8.82 -8.35
C ILE A 575 -16.84 8.25 -9.63
N VAL A 576 -15.68 8.78 -10.00
CA VAL A 576 -14.91 8.22 -11.12
C VAL A 576 -14.06 7.09 -10.59
N GLU A 577 -14.49 5.86 -10.82
CA GLU A 577 -13.83 4.66 -10.32
C GLU A 577 -12.52 4.39 -11.06
N SER A 578 -12.53 4.54 -12.37
CA SER A 578 -11.37 4.21 -13.20
C SER A 578 -11.39 4.87 -14.57
N ALA A 579 -10.21 4.99 -15.17
CA ALA A 579 -10.02 5.36 -16.57
C ALA A 579 -9.04 4.40 -17.25
N ALA A 580 -9.46 3.77 -18.34
CA ALA A 580 -8.58 2.92 -19.14
C ALA A 580 -7.75 3.77 -20.10
N ILE A 581 -6.44 3.74 -19.94
CA ILE A 581 -5.47 4.43 -20.78
C ILE A 581 -4.84 3.40 -21.72
N VAL A 582 -4.91 3.63 -23.02
CA VAL A 582 -4.36 2.74 -24.04
C VAL A 582 -3.15 3.42 -24.68
N ALA A 583 -1.96 2.90 -24.43
CA ALA A 583 -0.73 3.42 -24.99
C ALA A 583 -0.68 3.27 -26.51
N GLY A 584 -0.12 4.28 -27.20
CA GLY A 584 -0.01 4.29 -28.65
C GLY A 584 1.23 3.55 -29.16
N ASN A 585 2.41 3.98 -28.73
CA ASN A 585 3.70 3.50 -29.21
C ASN A 585 4.68 3.19 -28.07
N GLY A 586 4.23 2.50 -27.06
CA GLY A 586 5.13 2.00 -26.02
C GLY A 586 5.46 2.99 -24.88
N ILE A 587 5.00 4.21 -24.93
CA ILE A 587 5.21 5.21 -23.85
C ILE A 587 3.85 5.67 -23.35
N CYS A 588 3.54 5.31 -22.12
CA CYS A 588 2.37 5.78 -21.42
C CYS A 588 2.85 6.50 -20.17
N GLY A 589 2.60 7.77 -20.10
CA GLY A 589 2.99 8.63 -18.99
C GLY A 589 2.20 9.92 -19.01
N GLY A 590 2.22 10.63 -17.89
CA GLY A 590 1.52 11.89 -17.75
C GLY A 590 1.03 12.07 -16.33
N TYR A 591 0.05 12.95 -16.17
CA TYR A 591 -0.59 13.26 -14.90
C TYR A 591 -2.10 13.22 -15.03
N TYR A 592 -2.79 12.86 -13.96
CA TYR A 592 -4.20 13.18 -13.81
C TYR A 592 -4.40 14.08 -12.59
N ARG A 593 -5.44 14.89 -12.63
CA ARG A 593 -5.81 15.81 -11.55
C ARG A 593 -7.31 15.94 -11.45
N VAL A 594 -7.83 15.81 -10.26
CA VAL A 594 -9.25 16.04 -9.92
C VAL A 594 -9.39 17.46 -9.38
N GLY A 595 -10.12 18.33 -10.06
CA GLY A 595 -10.32 19.71 -9.65
C GLY A 595 -8.99 20.46 -9.41
N ASN A 596 -8.83 21.00 -8.22
CA ASN A 596 -7.65 21.74 -7.78
C ASN A 596 -6.65 20.90 -6.95
N HIS A 597 -6.86 19.58 -6.82
CA HIS A 597 -5.93 18.73 -6.11
C HIS A 597 -4.57 18.65 -6.80
N ALA A 598 -3.53 18.23 -6.07
CA ALA A 598 -2.21 18.01 -6.63
C ALA A 598 -2.29 16.97 -7.77
N PRO A 599 -1.52 17.13 -8.85
CA PRO A 599 -1.50 16.16 -9.93
C PRO A 599 -0.89 14.84 -9.48
N LEU A 600 -1.49 13.75 -9.90
CA LEU A 600 -1.02 12.38 -9.66
C LEU A 600 -0.49 11.80 -10.97
N ALA A 601 0.65 11.11 -10.91
CA ALA A 601 1.29 10.59 -12.10
C ALA A 601 0.48 9.44 -12.74
N ILE A 602 0.39 9.44 -14.06
CA ILE A 602 -0.09 8.32 -14.86
C ILE A 602 1.11 7.43 -15.16
N TYR A 603 1.12 6.23 -14.61
CA TYR A 603 2.11 5.22 -14.96
C TYR A 603 1.43 4.14 -15.78
N CYS A 604 1.91 3.92 -16.98
CA CYS A 604 1.69 2.66 -17.66
C CYS A 604 2.89 1.77 -17.38
N VAL A 605 2.60 0.55 -17.04
CA VAL A 605 3.52 -0.46 -16.53
C VAL A 605 4.82 -0.57 -17.33
N ASP A 606 5.88 -0.84 -16.61
CA ASP A 606 7.30 -0.93 -16.94
C ASP A 606 7.72 -1.36 -18.35
N ALA A 607 8.84 -0.77 -18.77
CA ALA A 607 9.53 -0.95 -20.05
C ALA A 607 10.10 -2.36 -20.33
N ASP A 608 9.85 -3.36 -19.52
CA ASP A 608 10.33 -4.73 -19.68
C ASP A 608 9.29 -5.71 -20.25
N ILE A 609 8.08 -5.25 -20.53
CA ILE A 609 7.05 -6.06 -21.21
C ILE A 609 6.99 -5.63 -22.67
N ASP A 610 6.99 -6.64 -23.56
CA ASP A 610 6.91 -6.50 -25.00
C ASP A 610 5.96 -5.37 -25.43
N ALA A 611 6.49 -4.36 -26.09
CA ALA A 611 5.92 -3.03 -26.29
C ALA A 611 4.58 -2.97 -27.07
N LYS A 612 3.92 -4.09 -27.31
CA LYS A 612 2.75 -4.17 -28.18
C LYS A 612 1.40 -3.96 -27.50
N ASP A 613 1.30 -4.11 -26.16
CA ASP A 613 0.02 -4.04 -25.44
C ASP A 613 0.06 -3.23 -24.13
N GLN A 614 0.73 -2.09 -24.12
CA GLN A 614 0.76 -1.21 -22.96
C GLN A 614 -0.57 -0.46 -22.82
N SER A 615 -1.51 -1.06 -22.13
CA SER A 615 -2.69 -0.37 -21.60
C SER A 615 -2.59 -0.27 -20.08
N GLY A 616 -2.89 0.90 -19.52
CA GLY A 616 -2.95 1.14 -18.09
C GLY A 616 -4.39 1.35 -17.65
N LEU A 617 -4.73 0.92 -16.45
CA LEU A 617 -5.95 1.30 -15.78
C LEU A 617 -5.59 2.26 -14.66
N LEU A 618 -6.08 3.50 -14.74
CA LEU A 618 -6.12 4.40 -13.59
C LEU A 618 -7.30 3.96 -12.74
N SER A 619 -7.09 3.58 -11.50
CA SER A 619 -8.14 3.30 -10.53
C SER A 619 -8.16 4.38 -9.45
N ASP A 620 -9.27 4.51 -8.74
CA ASP A 620 -9.41 5.43 -7.61
C ASP A 620 -9.23 6.90 -7.97
N ILE A 621 -9.79 7.30 -9.08
CA ILE A 621 -9.72 8.71 -9.51
C ILE A 621 -10.45 9.60 -8.50
N GLY A 622 -11.56 9.14 -7.93
CA GLY A 622 -12.22 9.80 -6.81
C GLY A 622 -13.50 10.53 -7.18
N VAL A 623 -13.98 11.34 -6.23
CA VAL A 623 -15.24 12.09 -6.38
C VAL A 623 -15.02 13.34 -7.21
N LEU A 624 -15.79 13.50 -8.29
CA LEU A 624 -15.95 14.76 -9.01
C LEU A 624 -17.31 15.38 -8.69
N LYS A 625 -17.30 16.60 -8.18
CA LYS A 625 -18.52 17.39 -8.03
C LYS A 625 -19.01 17.90 -9.39
N LYS A 626 -20.31 18.11 -9.52
CA LYS A 626 -20.93 18.68 -10.73
C LYS A 626 -20.11 19.86 -11.27
N GLY A 627 -19.69 19.76 -12.54
CA GLY A 627 -18.88 20.77 -13.21
C GLY A 627 -17.42 20.83 -12.80
N GLN A 628 -16.98 20.03 -11.82
CA GLN A 628 -15.56 19.86 -11.50
C GLN A 628 -14.87 19.07 -12.62
N THR A 629 -13.59 19.37 -12.84
CA THR A 629 -12.84 18.81 -13.97
C THR A 629 -11.91 17.68 -13.53
N LEU A 630 -12.01 16.53 -14.19
CA LEU A 630 -10.92 15.55 -14.27
C LEU A 630 -10.03 15.94 -15.46
N ARG A 631 -8.75 16.19 -15.19
CA ARG A 631 -7.73 16.48 -16.21
C ARG A 631 -6.82 15.27 -16.38
N LEU A 632 -6.71 14.77 -17.59
CA LEU A 632 -5.76 13.72 -18.00
C LEU A 632 -4.73 14.35 -18.92
N ASP A 633 -3.46 14.43 -18.49
CA ASP A 633 -2.39 15.20 -19.11
C ASP A 633 -1.25 14.29 -19.58
N SER A 634 -0.74 14.50 -20.78
CA SER A 634 0.37 13.74 -21.37
C SER A 634 1.74 14.36 -21.11
N SER A 635 1.84 15.43 -20.34
CA SER A 635 3.11 16.09 -20.04
C SER A 635 4.10 15.15 -19.34
N PRO A 636 5.43 15.30 -19.55
CA PRO A 636 6.43 14.52 -18.86
C PRO A 636 6.34 14.69 -17.35
N HIS A 637 6.54 13.62 -16.60
CA HIS A 637 6.65 13.65 -15.16
C HIS A 637 8.05 13.26 -14.70
N PHE A 638 8.31 13.42 -13.41
CA PHE A 638 9.59 13.07 -12.79
C PHE A 638 10.00 11.62 -13.14
N GLY A 639 11.18 11.46 -13.74
CA GLY A 639 11.73 10.15 -14.13
C GLY A 639 11.38 9.68 -15.54
N THR A 640 10.64 10.49 -16.34
CA THR A 640 10.43 10.22 -17.76
C THR A 640 10.92 11.42 -18.60
N GLU A 641 11.77 11.17 -19.59
CA GLU A 641 12.29 12.20 -20.50
C GLU A 641 11.32 12.52 -21.64
N SER A 642 10.28 11.72 -21.82
CA SER A 642 9.37 11.83 -22.95
C SER A 642 7.91 12.02 -22.51
N PRO A 643 7.15 12.88 -23.20
CA PRO A 643 5.71 12.98 -22.97
C PRO A 643 5.01 11.67 -23.30
N GLY A 644 3.95 11.36 -22.57
CA GLY A 644 3.11 10.20 -22.82
C GLY A 644 2.41 10.29 -24.17
N GLN A 645 2.11 9.15 -24.77
CA GLN A 645 1.31 9.04 -25.99
C GLN A 645 0.25 7.96 -25.76
N TRP A 646 -0.99 8.40 -25.59
CA TRP A 646 -2.06 7.48 -25.19
C TRP A 646 -3.44 7.90 -25.69
N ARG A 647 -4.42 7.04 -25.51
CA ARG A 647 -5.84 7.26 -25.75
C ARG A 647 -6.66 6.91 -24.52
N LEU A 648 -7.75 7.61 -24.32
CA LEU A 648 -8.74 7.22 -23.31
C LEU A 648 -9.61 6.07 -23.88
N GLY A 649 -9.48 4.89 -23.33
CA GLY A 649 -10.22 3.70 -23.76
C GLY A 649 -11.60 3.59 -23.12
N ALA A 650 -11.69 3.85 -21.81
CA ALA A 650 -12.95 3.85 -21.06
C ALA A 650 -12.84 4.77 -19.83
N LEU A 651 -13.98 5.12 -19.26
CA LEU A 651 -14.12 5.91 -18.03
C LEU A 651 -15.29 5.38 -17.21
#